data_27b1ae8b5bc4cb1a9e5bd8efaabea779
#
_entry.id   27b1ae8b5bc4cb1a9e5bd8efaabea779
#
_cell.length_a   1.000
_cell.length_b   1.000
_cell.length_c   1.000
_cell.angle_alpha   90.00
_cell.angle_beta   90.00
_cell.angle_gamma   90.00
#
_symmetry.space_group_name_H-M   'P 1'
#
loop_
_entity.id
_entity.type
_entity.pdbx_description
1 polymer ?
#
loop_
_entity_poly.entity_id
_entity_poly.type
_entity_poly.pdbx_seq_one_letter_code
_entity_poly.pdbx_strand_id
1 'polypeptide(L)'
;MPIASRAASLLLASALLAGTALPSFAQGAPTQSEQAGTAAGPAAQEGEWKTWSSIIQPTKYGESFQHYDYVNPKAPKGGALRLSAPGTFDSFNPFPVRGTPAAGFAALGGGIAYDTLLDQAPDEPGTSHALIAEALRYPADFSSATFRLDPDAKFQDGQPITPEDVIWSFETVTALSPLYANYYRSVTKAEKTGEREVTFRFNQTGNRELPNIMGDLVVLPKHWWEGTGPNGQKRDITNPTLEIPVGSGPYRVKSFDAGSAIVWERVPDYWAAAKAPRIGRFNYDEIRYTYFRDQSASWEAYKRGGFQDYRLENSAGRWAQGYNFPAFNDGRVKKMAVPSGTGEPMQGYVMNTRREKFADPRVRQALTLAFNFQDMNKNLFYGLYKRTSSYFQGTELASSGLPSEGELKLLEPLRDKIPPEVFTKPFTLPDYSQPNAERTYLKQAFDLLTAAGWTRKGSQLVNARGEPFTIEFLAADPSSSRTIDPFANQLKRLGIQTTTRIVDVSQYQALSNNFDFDIVTDLMAQSLSPGNEQREFWTTPAASLPGSRNMAGIRNEAVDALVDKVIYAPDRDSLVTAVHALDRVLLWNFYVVPQWNNPEIWLSYWNKFGMPEKQPAYAGIDPFSWWVKGEVPVNTPADAAAAEKADPSAPPAIPPAQPPVTP
;
A
#
# COMPACT_ATOMS: atom_id res chain seq x y z
N MET A 1 -10.54 1.76 5.92
CA MET A 1 -9.74 0.67 5.36
C MET A 1 -9.45 0.73 3.85
N PRO A 2 -9.79 1.73 3.11
CA PRO A 2 -9.35 1.78 1.72
C PRO A 2 -7.87 2.20 1.56
N ILE A 3 -7.25 2.83 2.54
CA ILE A 3 -5.87 3.34 2.42
C ILE A 3 -4.84 2.30 2.87
N ALA A 4 -5.09 1.60 3.95
CA ALA A 4 -4.29 0.44 4.34
C ALA A 4 -4.42 -0.72 3.32
N SER A 5 -5.58 -0.88 2.64
CA SER A 5 -5.75 -1.90 1.60
C SER A 5 -4.99 -1.59 0.31
N ARG A 6 -4.70 -0.32 -0.02
CA ARG A 6 -3.82 -0.01 -1.17
C ARG A 6 -2.36 -0.41 -0.91
N ALA A 7 -1.86 -0.17 0.30
CA ALA A 7 -0.54 -0.64 0.70
C ALA A 7 -0.53 -2.15 1.04
N ALA A 8 -1.59 -2.66 1.66
CA ALA A 8 -1.70 -4.08 2.01
C ALA A 8 -2.05 -4.98 0.81
N SER A 9 -2.85 -4.51 -0.16
CA SER A 9 -3.12 -5.28 -1.39
C SER A 9 -1.89 -5.45 -2.28
N LEU A 10 -0.95 -4.54 -2.21
CA LEU A 10 0.37 -4.68 -2.87
C LEU A 10 1.30 -5.64 -2.13
N LEU A 11 1.11 -5.83 -0.81
CA LEU A 11 1.86 -6.78 0.00
C LEU A 11 1.23 -8.18 0.01
N LEU A 12 -0.10 -8.32 -0.14
CA LEU A 12 -0.78 -9.63 -0.17
C LEU A 12 -0.59 -10.41 -1.49
N ALA A 13 -0.28 -9.77 -2.60
CA ALA A 13 0.05 -10.47 -3.84
C ALA A 13 1.39 -11.22 -3.79
N SER A 14 2.22 -10.97 -2.76
CA SER A 14 3.54 -11.60 -2.58
C SER A 14 3.57 -12.76 -1.58
N ALA A 15 2.46 -13.09 -0.90
CA ALA A 15 2.47 -14.01 0.24
C ALA A 15 1.73 -15.35 0.04
N LEU A 16 1.21 -15.65 -1.15
CA LEU A 16 0.53 -16.91 -1.43
C LEU A 16 1.34 -17.72 -2.43
N LEU A 17 2.12 -18.65 -1.92
CA LEU A 17 2.54 -19.94 -2.47
C LEU A 17 4.02 -20.25 -2.15
N ALA A 18 4.25 -20.93 -1.05
CA ALA A 18 5.44 -21.77 -0.87
C ALA A 18 5.02 -23.04 -0.12
N GLY A 19 4.81 -24.07 -0.88
CA GLY A 19 4.60 -25.43 -0.38
C GLY A 19 5.06 -26.43 -1.40
N THR A 20 6.36 -26.75 -1.44
CA THR A 20 6.86 -28.08 -1.84
C THR A 20 8.27 -28.27 -1.27
N ALA A 21 8.45 -29.43 -0.70
CA ALA A 21 9.56 -30.18 -0.16
C ALA A 21 11.00 -29.73 -0.48
N LEU A 22 11.78 -29.65 0.58
CA LEU A 22 13.26 -29.62 0.59
C LEU A 22 13.85 -31.01 0.36
N PRO A 23 14.98 -31.13 -0.29
CA PRO A 23 15.97 -32.13 0.07
C PRO A 23 17.05 -31.53 0.98
N SER A 24 17.30 -32.27 2.05
CA SER A 24 18.36 -32.10 3.03
C SER A 24 19.75 -32.15 2.37
N PHE A 25 20.56 -31.09 2.58
CA PHE A 25 22.01 -31.21 2.54
C PHE A 25 22.59 -30.60 3.82
N ALA A 26 23.10 -31.51 4.65
CA ALA A 26 23.99 -31.17 5.74
C ALA A 26 25.38 -30.85 5.16
N GLN A 27 25.98 -29.71 5.56
CA GLN A 27 27.41 -29.62 5.83
C GLN A 27 27.84 -28.22 6.32
N GLY A 28 28.60 -28.24 7.42
CA GLY A 28 29.70 -27.31 7.67
C GLY A 28 29.36 -26.02 8.42
N ALA A 29 29.37 -26.08 9.75
CA ALA A 29 29.47 -24.88 10.58
C ALA A 29 30.88 -24.26 10.48
N PRO A 30 31.02 -22.94 10.28
CA PRO A 30 32.27 -22.26 10.58
C PRO A 30 32.30 -21.88 12.07
N THR A 31 33.43 -22.18 12.67
CA THR A 31 33.84 -21.84 14.03
C THR A 31 33.61 -20.38 14.37
N GLN A 32 32.95 -20.15 15.50
CA GLN A 32 32.85 -18.84 16.15
C GLN A 32 34.23 -18.36 16.56
N SER A 33 34.64 -17.19 16.06
CA SER A 33 35.65 -16.37 16.70
C SER A 33 35.00 -15.58 17.82
N GLU A 34 35.41 -15.78 19.06
CA GLU A 34 35.10 -14.95 20.19
C GLU A 34 35.48 -13.50 19.88
N GLN A 35 34.46 -12.64 19.69
CA GLN A 35 34.65 -11.19 19.80
C GLN A 35 34.35 -10.77 21.22
N ALA A 36 35.38 -10.19 21.82
CA ALA A 36 35.42 -9.62 23.15
C ALA A 36 34.22 -8.71 23.39
N GLY A 37 33.58 -8.88 24.55
CA GLY A 37 32.50 -8.06 25.04
C GLY A 37 32.90 -6.58 25.07
N THR A 38 32.27 -5.76 24.25
CA THR A 38 32.24 -4.31 24.44
C THR A 38 31.39 -4.02 25.65
N ALA A 39 32.01 -3.41 26.65
CA ALA A 39 31.35 -2.86 27.86
C ALA A 39 30.13 -2.02 27.39
N ALA A 40 28.98 -2.28 27.99
CA ALA A 40 27.78 -1.47 27.79
C ALA A 40 28.15 0.00 28.12
N GLY A 41 28.08 0.86 27.09
CA GLY A 41 28.18 2.29 27.29
C GLY A 41 27.07 2.77 28.23
N PRO A 42 27.18 3.98 28.82
CA PRO A 42 26.12 4.52 29.68
C PRO A 42 24.79 4.43 28.95
N ALA A 43 23.76 3.91 29.66
CA ALA A 43 22.42 3.80 29.13
C ALA A 43 21.98 5.16 28.56
N ALA A 44 21.52 5.19 27.33
CA ALA A 44 21.03 6.41 26.70
C ALA A 44 19.93 7.01 27.59
N GLN A 45 20.01 8.33 27.80
CA GLN A 45 19.10 9.03 28.71
C GLN A 45 17.67 8.88 28.13
N GLU A 46 16.75 8.33 28.94
CA GLU A 46 15.35 8.15 28.53
C GLU A 46 14.72 9.50 28.21
N GLY A 47 13.98 9.55 27.08
CA GLY A 47 13.27 10.76 26.65
C GLY A 47 12.10 11.12 27.56
N GLU A 48 11.51 12.29 27.33
CA GLU A 48 10.28 12.72 27.99
C GLU A 48 9.06 11.91 27.48
N TRP A 49 8.05 11.76 28.33
CA TRP A 49 6.79 11.17 27.95
C TRP A 49 6.01 12.08 27.00
N LYS A 50 5.51 11.50 25.92
CA LYS A 50 4.71 12.18 24.88
C LYS A 50 3.43 11.40 24.62
N THR A 51 2.37 12.12 24.25
CA THR A 51 1.08 11.54 23.85
C THR A 51 0.97 11.30 22.33
N TRP A 52 2.05 11.55 21.61
CA TRP A 52 2.14 11.40 20.17
C TRP A 52 3.56 11.03 19.73
N SER A 53 3.67 10.47 18.53
CA SER A 53 4.94 10.28 17.83
C SER A 53 4.78 10.70 16.37
N SER A 54 5.78 11.36 15.81
CA SER A 54 5.80 11.75 14.41
C SER A 54 7.20 11.62 13.81
N ILE A 55 7.25 11.10 12.59
CA ILE A 55 8.50 10.89 11.84
C ILE A 55 8.76 11.99 10.81
N ILE A 56 7.80 12.88 10.58
CA ILE A 56 7.90 13.94 9.55
C ILE A 56 8.09 15.30 10.22
N GLN A 57 7.14 15.70 11.04
CA GLN A 57 7.14 17.00 11.73
C GLN A 57 6.36 16.89 13.04
N PRO A 58 6.56 17.79 14.01
CA PRO A 58 5.73 17.82 15.20
C PRO A 58 4.25 17.91 14.83
N THR A 59 3.41 17.19 15.61
CA THR A 59 1.95 17.26 15.38
C THR A 59 1.42 18.68 15.55
N LYS A 60 0.48 19.05 14.70
CA LYS A 60 -0.24 20.33 14.81
C LYS A 60 -1.14 20.41 16.05
N TYR A 61 -1.49 19.27 16.65
CA TYR A 61 -2.40 19.19 17.79
C TYR A 61 -1.73 19.40 19.15
N GLY A 62 -0.43 19.08 19.25
CA GLY A 62 0.32 19.14 20.50
C GLY A 62 -0.24 18.25 21.61
N GLU A 63 0.10 18.56 22.86
CA GLU A 63 -0.32 17.80 24.05
C GLU A 63 -1.81 18.03 24.43
N SER A 64 -2.45 19.06 23.88
CA SER A 64 -3.85 19.39 24.15
C SER A 64 -4.85 18.78 23.15
N PHE A 65 -4.44 17.76 22.44
CA PHE A 65 -5.25 17.09 21.44
C PHE A 65 -6.61 16.63 22.00
N GLN A 66 -7.72 17.15 21.45
CA GLN A 66 -9.07 16.83 21.88
C GLN A 66 -9.84 15.97 20.87
N HIS A 67 -9.65 16.23 19.60
CA HIS A 67 -10.20 15.49 18.45
C HIS A 67 -9.53 16.00 17.17
N TYR A 68 -9.61 15.24 16.10
CA TYR A 68 -9.14 15.69 14.79
C TYR A 68 -9.95 16.87 14.26
N ASP A 69 -9.30 17.84 13.62
CA ASP A 69 -9.91 19.07 13.09
C ASP A 69 -10.98 18.80 12.04
N TYR A 70 -10.86 17.70 11.32
CA TYR A 70 -11.76 17.35 10.24
C TYR A 70 -13.05 16.66 10.71
N VAL A 71 -13.15 16.18 11.95
CA VAL A 71 -14.34 15.47 12.43
C VAL A 71 -15.41 16.43 12.95
N ASN A 72 -16.66 15.97 12.96
CA ASN A 72 -17.72 16.58 13.77
C ASN A 72 -17.78 15.88 15.13
N PRO A 73 -17.30 16.47 16.24
CA PRO A 73 -17.31 15.82 17.55
C PRO A 73 -18.73 15.54 18.08
N LYS A 74 -19.74 16.18 17.50
CA LYS A 74 -21.16 15.98 17.81
C LYS A 74 -21.89 15.17 16.74
N ALA A 75 -21.15 14.43 15.89
CA ALA A 75 -21.78 13.59 14.88
C ALA A 75 -22.76 12.61 15.53
N PRO A 76 -24.02 12.53 15.05
CA PRO A 76 -24.98 11.60 15.62
C PRO A 76 -24.53 10.16 15.40
N LYS A 77 -24.71 9.33 16.43
CA LYS A 77 -24.51 7.89 16.33
C LYS A 77 -25.80 7.25 15.85
N GLY A 78 -25.69 6.26 14.97
CA GLY A 78 -26.87 5.52 14.49
C GLY A 78 -26.77 5.07 13.05
N GLY A 79 -27.71 4.18 12.69
CA GLY A 79 -27.86 3.70 11.33
C GLY A 79 -26.82 2.69 10.90
N ALA A 80 -26.82 2.36 9.60
CA ALA A 80 -25.98 1.32 9.04
C ALA A 80 -25.13 1.79 7.86
N LEU A 81 -23.89 1.31 7.80
CA LEU A 81 -22.97 1.40 6.66
C LEU A 81 -22.89 0.04 5.96
N ARG A 82 -23.17 0.02 4.67
CA ARG A 82 -23.08 -1.19 3.84
C ARG A 82 -21.89 -1.07 2.90
N LEU A 83 -21.09 -2.13 2.86
CA LEU A 83 -19.86 -2.19 2.09
C LEU A 83 -19.81 -3.49 1.29
N SER A 84 -19.10 -3.46 0.17
CA SER A 84 -18.79 -4.67 -0.59
C SER A 84 -17.35 -5.13 -0.31
N ALA A 85 -17.16 -6.45 -0.34
CA ALA A 85 -15.85 -7.08 -0.34
C ALA A 85 -15.70 -8.02 -1.54
N PRO A 86 -14.50 -8.18 -2.11
CA PRO A 86 -14.27 -9.12 -3.21
C PRO A 86 -14.06 -10.54 -2.69
N GLY A 87 -14.47 -11.54 -3.49
CA GLY A 87 -14.20 -12.95 -3.22
C GLY A 87 -15.04 -13.54 -2.09
N THR A 88 -14.39 -14.06 -1.07
CA THR A 88 -14.99 -14.81 0.06
C THR A 88 -14.12 -14.64 1.32
N PHE A 89 -14.54 -15.24 2.45
CA PHE A 89 -13.75 -15.38 3.66
C PHE A 89 -14.01 -16.73 4.33
N ASP A 90 -13.02 -17.20 5.07
CA ASP A 90 -13.09 -18.43 5.87
C ASP A 90 -12.45 -18.29 7.26
N SER A 91 -12.04 -17.06 7.63
CA SER A 91 -11.37 -16.83 8.91
C SER A 91 -11.70 -15.46 9.52
N PHE A 92 -11.81 -15.42 10.84
CA PHE A 92 -11.79 -14.21 11.68
C PHE A 92 -10.39 -13.96 12.28
N ASN A 93 -9.45 -14.84 11.99
CA ASN A 93 -8.05 -14.69 12.39
C ASN A 93 -7.25 -14.13 11.20
N PRO A 94 -6.81 -12.86 11.24
CA PRO A 94 -6.09 -12.23 10.14
C PRO A 94 -4.56 -12.44 10.19
N PHE A 95 -4.03 -13.13 11.21
CA PHE A 95 -2.60 -13.19 11.49
C PHE A 95 -1.86 -14.32 10.79
N PRO A 96 -2.37 -15.56 10.71
CA PRO A 96 -1.67 -16.64 10.02
C PRO A 96 -1.64 -16.43 8.50
N VAL A 97 -0.69 -17.05 7.85
CA VAL A 97 -0.55 -17.02 6.38
C VAL A 97 -1.71 -17.75 5.69
N ARG A 98 -2.38 -18.66 6.40
CA ARG A 98 -3.49 -19.49 5.88
C ARG A 98 -4.84 -18.82 6.14
N GLY A 99 -5.78 -19.09 5.24
CA GLY A 99 -7.15 -18.59 5.31
C GLY A 99 -7.30 -17.20 4.68
N THR A 100 -8.55 -16.81 4.46
CA THR A 100 -8.94 -15.50 3.93
C THR A 100 -9.68 -14.74 5.03
N PRO A 101 -9.09 -13.70 5.62
CA PRO A 101 -9.71 -12.97 6.71
C PRO A 101 -10.99 -12.25 6.27
N ALA A 102 -11.99 -12.26 7.15
CA ALA A 102 -13.22 -11.51 6.93
C ALA A 102 -12.95 -9.99 6.93
N ALA A 103 -13.67 -9.26 6.07
CA ALA A 103 -13.61 -7.80 6.00
C ALA A 103 -13.98 -7.17 7.35
N GLY A 104 -13.21 -6.19 7.77
CA GLY A 104 -13.29 -5.58 9.11
C GLY A 104 -12.17 -6.02 10.04
N PHE A 105 -11.62 -7.23 9.85
CA PHE A 105 -10.34 -7.61 10.44
C PHE A 105 -9.19 -7.16 9.54
N ALA A 106 -8.12 -6.69 10.12
CA ALA A 106 -6.89 -6.39 9.41
C ALA A 106 -5.69 -6.83 10.24
N ALA A 107 -4.73 -7.41 9.56
CA ALA A 107 -3.51 -7.87 10.17
C ALA A 107 -2.70 -6.67 10.71
N LEU A 108 -2.44 -5.66 9.90
CA LEU A 108 -1.83 -4.41 10.34
C LEU A 108 -2.94 -3.40 10.71
N GLY A 109 -2.77 -2.70 11.83
CA GLY A 109 -3.72 -1.69 12.31
C GLY A 109 -5.06 -2.23 12.86
N GLY A 110 -5.20 -3.56 13.04
CA GLY A 110 -6.35 -4.19 13.74
C GLY A 110 -7.70 -4.12 13.05
N GLY A 111 -7.89 -3.26 12.09
CA GLY A 111 -9.17 -3.04 11.45
C GLY A 111 -10.16 -2.26 12.30
N ILE A 112 -11.38 -2.81 12.45
CA ILE A 112 -12.41 -2.26 13.35
C ILE A 112 -12.62 -3.15 14.58
N ALA A 113 -11.92 -4.29 14.62
CA ALA A 113 -12.02 -5.30 15.69
C ALA A 113 -11.04 -5.05 16.84
N TYR A 114 -9.86 -4.54 16.54
CA TYR A 114 -8.77 -4.37 17.50
C TYR A 114 -8.22 -2.95 17.47
N ASP A 115 -7.77 -2.48 18.63
CA ASP A 115 -6.99 -1.26 18.75
C ASP A 115 -5.48 -1.58 18.73
N THR A 116 -4.68 -0.55 18.44
CA THR A 116 -3.22 -0.55 18.43
C THR A 116 -2.68 0.24 19.60
N LEU A 117 -1.37 0.15 19.85
CA LEU A 117 -0.74 0.97 20.90
C LEU A 117 -0.95 2.46 20.66
N LEU A 118 -0.77 2.92 19.41
CA LEU A 118 -1.05 4.29 18.97
C LEU A 118 -2.04 4.25 17.79
N ASP A 119 -2.79 5.33 17.56
CA ASP A 119 -3.69 5.53 16.42
C ASP A 119 -3.03 6.41 15.36
N GLN A 120 -2.91 5.93 14.13
CA GLN A 120 -2.38 6.73 13.02
C GLN A 120 -3.33 7.88 12.68
N ALA A 121 -2.78 9.09 12.58
CA ALA A 121 -3.53 10.28 12.25
C ALA A 121 -3.96 10.27 10.76
N PRO A 122 -5.26 10.37 10.44
CA PRO A 122 -5.71 10.44 9.05
C PRO A 122 -5.40 11.77 8.35
N ASP A 123 -5.11 12.82 9.09
CA ASP A 123 -4.88 14.17 8.58
C ASP A 123 -3.44 14.69 8.76
N GLU A 124 -2.55 13.86 9.35
CA GLU A 124 -1.14 14.14 9.49
C GLU A 124 -0.30 12.94 9.04
N PRO A 125 0.55 13.09 8.02
CA PRO A 125 1.40 11.99 7.57
C PRO A 125 2.44 11.60 8.61
N GLY A 126 2.65 10.29 8.79
CA GLY A 126 3.68 9.76 9.68
C GLY A 126 3.53 10.12 11.14
N THR A 127 2.32 10.52 11.56
CA THR A 127 1.99 10.89 12.94
C THR A 127 1.01 9.88 13.52
N SER A 128 1.24 9.50 14.77
CA SER A 128 0.36 8.63 15.55
C SER A 128 0.12 9.23 16.93
N HIS A 129 -1.10 9.10 17.43
CA HIS A 129 -1.53 9.61 18.74
C HIS A 129 -1.79 8.47 19.72
N ALA A 130 -1.66 8.75 21.00
CA ALA A 130 -1.94 7.84 22.09
C ALA A 130 -3.33 7.17 21.96
N LEU A 131 -3.36 5.83 22.18
CA LEU A 131 -4.59 5.04 22.20
C LEU A 131 -4.51 3.99 23.32
N ILE A 132 -4.17 2.68 23.04
CA ILE A 132 -3.93 1.71 24.12
C ILE A 132 -2.77 2.17 25.01
N ALA A 133 -1.73 2.75 24.44
CA ALA A 133 -0.73 3.48 25.21
C ALA A 133 -1.18 4.93 25.42
N GLU A 134 -1.30 5.36 26.68
CA GLU A 134 -1.57 6.76 27.03
C GLU A 134 -0.39 7.68 26.72
N ALA A 135 0.83 7.13 26.72
CA ALA A 135 2.05 7.85 26.40
C ALA A 135 3.17 6.90 25.95
N LEU A 136 4.14 7.47 25.24
CA LEU A 136 5.37 6.79 24.88
C LEU A 136 6.58 7.69 25.17
N ARG A 137 7.76 7.08 25.33
CA ARG A 137 9.04 7.76 25.40
C ARG A 137 10.12 6.94 24.70
N TYR A 138 11.13 7.59 24.19
CA TYR A 138 12.29 6.97 23.58
C TYR A 138 13.52 7.87 23.71
N PRO A 139 14.74 7.28 23.78
CA PRO A 139 15.98 8.04 23.84
C PRO A 139 16.26 8.74 22.50
N ALA A 140 17.10 9.76 22.51
CA ALA A 140 17.45 10.55 21.32
C ALA A 140 18.11 9.72 20.20
N ASP A 141 18.72 8.60 20.54
CA ASP A 141 19.34 7.67 19.59
C ASP A 141 18.38 6.60 19.05
N PHE A 142 17.11 6.60 19.48
CA PHE A 142 16.08 5.63 19.05
C PHE A 142 16.48 4.16 19.28
N SER A 143 17.29 3.86 20.30
CA SER A 143 17.72 2.50 20.63
C SER A 143 16.62 1.65 21.28
N SER A 144 15.55 2.29 21.74
CA SER A 144 14.37 1.65 22.36
C SER A 144 13.16 2.56 22.29
N ALA A 145 11.97 1.99 22.56
CA ALA A 145 10.73 2.74 22.78
C ALA A 145 9.97 2.11 23.96
N THR A 146 9.53 2.93 24.90
CA THR A 146 8.72 2.51 26.05
C THR A 146 7.31 3.07 25.90
N PHE A 147 6.31 2.21 26.02
CA PHE A 147 4.89 2.55 25.98
C PHE A 147 4.28 2.34 27.35
N ARG A 148 3.54 3.33 27.85
CA ARG A 148 2.78 3.23 29.08
C ARG A 148 1.31 3.07 28.74
N LEU A 149 0.73 1.94 29.15
CA LEU A 149 -0.65 1.59 28.85
C LEU A 149 -1.65 2.46 29.61
N ASP A 150 -2.74 2.82 28.94
CA ASP A 150 -3.87 3.53 29.52
C ASP A 150 -4.55 2.63 30.58
N PRO A 151 -4.83 3.12 31.81
CA PRO A 151 -5.44 2.31 32.86
C PRO A 151 -6.87 1.86 32.53
N ASP A 152 -7.56 2.56 31.61
CA ASP A 152 -8.92 2.23 31.20
C ASP A 152 -8.98 1.28 29.98
N ALA A 153 -7.80 0.99 29.36
CA ALA A 153 -7.74 0.12 28.19
C ALA A 153 -8.17 -1.30 28.53
N LYS A 154 -9.20 -1.79 27.84
CA LYS A 154 -9.79 -3.12 28.07
C LYS A 154 -10.27 -3.75 26.77
N PHE A 155 -10.35 -5.07 26.80
CA PHE A 155 -11.01 -5.85 25.78
C PHE A 155 -12.54 -5.77 25.88
N GLN A 156 -13.24 -6.23 24.85
CA GLN A 156 -14.72 -6.19 24.75
C GLN A 156 -15.43 -7.10 25.77
N ASP A 157 -14.72 -8.03 26.39
CA ASP A 157 -15.20 -8.86 27.50
C ASP A 157 -14.95 -8.25 28.89
N GLY A 158 -14.38 -7.04 28.92
CA GLY A 158 -14.11 -6.28 30.14
C GLY A 158 -12.76 -6.55 30.79
N GLN A 159 -11.97 -7.51 30.31
CA GLN A 159 -10.62 -7.77 30.83
C GLN A 159 -9.69 -6.59 30.50
N PRO A 160 -8.85 -6.12 31.45
CA PRO A 160 -7.90 -5.06 31.18
C PRO A 160 -6.82 -5.51 30.19
N ILE A 161 -6.32 -4.57 29.38
CA ILE A 161 -5.16 -4.79 28.53
C ILE A 161 -3.90 -4.62 29.37
N THR A 162 -3.03 -5.63 29.37
CA THR A 162 -1.84 -5.71 30.19
C THR A 162 -0.54 -5.67 29.38
N PRO A 163 0.61 -5.33 30.00
CA PRO A 163 1.91 -5.48 29.36
C PRO A 163 2.16 -6.91 28.83
N GLU A 164 1.65 -7.91 29.51
CA GLU A 164 1.75 -9.31 29.11
C GLU A 164 0.99 -9.60 27.81
N ASP A 165 -0.16 -8.95 27.57
CA ASP A 165 -0.89 -9.06 26.30
C ASP A 165 -0.10 -8.41 25.16
N VAL A 166 0.53 -7.25 25.40
CA VAL A 166 1.34 -6.56 24.40
C VAL A 166 2.56 -7.39 24.00
N ILE A 167 3.32 -7.90 24.97
CA ILE A 167 4.49 -8.73 24.72
C ILE A 167 4.09 -10.00 23.97
N TRP A 168 3.05 -10.70 24.46
CA TRP A 168 2.54 -11.91 23.84
C TRP A 168 2.06 -11.65 22.40
N SER A 169 1.39 -10.53 22.16
CA SER A 169 0.94 -10.15 20.82
C SER A 169 2.12 -9.99 19.86
N PHE A 170 3.14 -9.24 20.27
CA PHE A 170 4.35 -9.04 19.47
C PHE A 170 5.04 -10.38 19.15
N GLU A 171 5.30 -11.22 20.16
CA GLU A 171 5.96 -12.50 20.00
C GLU A 171 5.15 -13.45 19.09
N THR A 172 3.84 -13.47 19.29
CA THR A 172 2.92 -14.34 18.54
C THR A 172 2.84 -13.93 17.08
N VAL A 173 2.55 -12.65 16.76
CA VAL A 173 2.39 -12.24 15.35
C VAL A 173 3.68 -12.35 14.57
N THR A 174 4.83 -12.08 15.19
CA THR A 174 6.14 -12.24 14.55
C THR A 174 6.48 -13.70 14.26
N ALA A 175 6.03 -14.63 15.12
CA ALA A 175 6.21 -16.06 14.89
C ALA A 175 5.24 -16.62 13.82
N LEU A 176 4.05 -16.03 13.66
CA LEU A 176 3.01 -16.53 12.76
C LEU A 176 3.25 -16.22 11.29
N SER A 177 3.87 -15.09 10.98
CA SER A 177 3.94 -14.62 9.60
C SER A 177 5.26 -13.96 9.26
N PRO A 178 5.88 -14.34 8.12
CA PRO A 178 7.06 -13.67 7.57
C PRO A 178 6.85 -12.16 7.39
N LEU A 179 5.63 -11.70 7.11
CA LEU A 179 5.29 -10.28 6.99
C LEU A 179 5.61 -9.53 8.30
N TYR A 180 5.13 -10.05 9.44
CA TYR A 180 5.39 -9.41 10.74
C TYR A 180 6.84 -9.59 11.18
N ALA A 181 7.43 -10.76 10.96
CA ALA A 181 8.83 -10.99 11.24
C ALA A 181 9.72 -9.98 10.52
N ASN A 182 9.40 -9.66 9.25
CA ASN A 182 10.13 -8.63 8.50
C ASN A 182 9.78 -7.21 8.96
N TYR A 183 8.52 -6.91 9.24
CA TYR A 183 8.07 -5.59 9.66
C TYR A 183 8.70 -5.18 11.01
N TYR A 184 8.75 -6.11 11.95
CA TYR A 184 9.33 -5.91 13.29
C TYR A 184 10.78 -6.40 13.43
N ARG A 185 11.50 -6.66 12.32
CA ARG A 185 12.86 -7.25 12.31
C ARG A 185 13.90 -6.50 13.15
N SER A 186 13.69 -5.22 13.39
CA SER A 186 14.59 -4.40 14.18
C SER A 186 14.39 -4.54 15.69
N VAL A 187 13.33 -5.22 16.13
CA VAL A 187 13.03 -5.45 17.55
C VAL A 187 13.74 -6.71 18.02
N THR A 188 14.60 -6.56 19.02
CA THR A 188 15.35 -7.67 19.64
C THR A 188 14.70 -8.21 20.89
N LYS A 189 13.92 -7.37 21.59
CA LYS A 189 13.29 -7.73 22.86
C LYS A 189 12.08 -6.85 23.14
N ALA A 190 11.01 -7.46 23.65
CA ALA A 190 9.91 -6.80 24.30
C ALA A 190 9.93 -7.19 25.80
N GLU A 191 9.86 -6.25 26.71
CA GLU A 191 9.96 -6.52 28.13
C GLU A 191 9.07 -5.60 28.96
N LYS A 192 8.50 -6.13 30.03
CA LYS A 192 7.76 -5.35 31.03
C LYS A 192 8.77 -4.58 31.88
N THR A 193 8.69 -3.26 31.86
CA THR A 193 9.61 -2.36 32.59
C THR A 193 8.93 -1.60 33.74
N GLY A 194 7.59 -1.68 33.81
CA GLY A 194 6.79 -1.11 34.89
C GLY A 194 5.45 -1.81 34.99
N GLU A 195 4.60 -1.42 35.94
CA GLU A 195 3.28 -2.04 36.15
C GLU A 195 2.43 -1.97 34.87
N ARG A 196 2.47 -0.83 34.18
CA ARG A 196 1.77 -0.57 32.92
C ARG A 196 2.72 -0.23 31.76
N GLU A 197 4.02 -0.57 31.86
CA GLU A 197 5.02 -0.18 30.88
C GLU A 197 5.62 -1.37 30.15
N VAL A 198 5.74 -1.24 28.82
CA VAL A 198 6.41 -2.17 27.92
C VAL A 198 7.49 -1.45 27.17
N THR A 199 8.72 -1.98 27.19
CA THR A 199 9.85 -1.45 26.44
C THR A 199 10.23 -2.42 25.32
N PHE A 200 10.33 -1.87 24.11
CA PHE A 200 10.89 -2.55 22.95
C PHE A 200 12.31 -2.08 22.71
N ARG A 201 13.26 -3.02 22.61
CA ARG A 201 14.66 -2.73 22.33
C ARG A 201 14.99 -3.04 20.88
N PHE A 202 15.80 -2.18 20.26
CA PHE A 202 16.11 -2.27 18.84
C PHE A 202 17.58 -2.69 18.62
N ASN A 203 17.86 -3.34 17.47
CA ASN A 203 19.19 -3.77 17.06
C ASN A 203 20.01 -2.66 16.36
N GLN A 204 19.47 -1.45 16.30
CA GLN A 204 20.09 -0.30 15.61
C GLN A 204 19.72 1.00 16.33
N THR A 205 20.51 2.04 16.07
CA THR A 205 20.27 3.41 16.53
C THR A 205 20.01 4.33 15.35
N GLY A 206 19.46 5.54 15.62
CA GLY A 206 19.22 6.57 14.59
C GLY A 206 17.98 6.33 13.71
N ASN A 207 17.26 5.23 13.87
CA ASN A 207 16.04 4.98 13.10
C ASN A 207 14.82 5.52 13.84
N ARG A 208 14.40 6.72 13.45
CA ARG A 208 13.25 7.44 14.02
C ARG A 208 11.88 6.82 13.75
N GLU A 209 11.77 5.86 12.82
CA GLU A 209 10.51 5.21 12.48
C GLU A 209 10.11 4.15 13.51
N LEU A 210 11.07 3.57 14.23
CA LEU A 210 10.84 2.42 15.10
C LEU A 210 9.81 2.66 16.20
N PRO A 211 9.72 3.83 16.87
CA PRO A 211 8.65 4.09 17.81
C PRO A 211 7.25 4.05 17.17
N ASN A 212 7.08 4.62 15.96
CA ASN A 212 5.82 4.58 15.23
C ASN A 212 5.49 3.17 14.74
N ILE A 213 6.48 2.42 14.23
CA ILE A 213 6.31 1.02 13.83
C ILE A 213 5.79 0.18 15.00
N MET A 214 6.31 0.39 16.21
CA MET A 214 5.79 -0.28 17.39
C MET A 214 4.41 0.23 17.81
N GLY A 215 4.11 1.51 17.54
CA GLY A 215 2.77 2.08 17.75
C GLY A 215 1.67 1.38 16.98
N ASP A 216 1.98 0.80 15.82
CA ASP A 216 1.03 0.07 14.97
C ASP A 216 0.75 -1.37 15.46
N LEU A 217 1.39 -1.81 16.53
CA LEU A 217 1.19 -3.15 17.07
C LEU A 217 -0.24 -3.34 17.54
N VAL A 218 -0.92 -4.32 16.95
CA VAL A 218 -2.25 -4.77 17.36
C VAL A 218 -2.12 -5.56 18.66
N VAL A 219 -2.92 -5.18 19.67
CA VAL A 219 -2.90 -5.89 20.96
C VAL A 219 -4.03 -6.91 21.02
N LEU A 220 -3.66 -8.15 21.21
CA LEU A 220 -4.53 -9.32 21.19
C LEU A 220 -4.82 -9.83 22.61
N PRO A 221 -6.03 -10.35 22.87
CA PRO A 221 -6.40 -10.93 24.18
C PRO A 221 -5.73 -12.29 24.36
N LYS A 222 -4.57 -12.31 25.03
CA LYS A 222 -3.85 -13.55 25.36
C LYS A 222 -4.76 -14.57 26.04
N HIS A 223 -5.54 -14.13 27.03
CA HIS A 223 -6.44 -14.99 27.79
C HIS A 223 -7.47 -15.70 26.92
N TRP A 224 -7.96 -15.05 25.85
CA TRP A 224 -8.91 -15.66 24.92
C TRP A 224 -8.21 -16.66 24.00
N TRP A 225 -7.10 -16.27 23.38
CA TRP A 225 -6.39 -17.11 22.41
C TRP A 225 -5.75 -18.34 23.05
N GLU A 226 -5.24 -18.24 24.28
CA GLU A 226 -4.71 -19.38 25.03
C GLU A 226 -5.79 -20.17 25.76
N GLY A 227 -7.03 -19.70 25.73
CA GLY A 227 -8.18 -20.30 26.35
C GLY A 227 -8.73 -21.51 25.57
N THR A 228 -9.78 -22.11 26.12
CA THR A 228 -10.48 -23.24 25.53
C THR A 228 -11.71 -22.77 24.75
N GLY A 229 -11.89 -23.26 23.54
CA GLY A 229 -13.03 -22.97 22.69
C GLY A 229 -14.28 -23.73 23.10
N PRO A 230 -15.44 -23.46 22.44
CA PRO A 230 -16.71 -24.11 22.74
C PRO A 230 -16.70 -25.65 22.58
N ASN A 231 -15.78 -26.15 21.76
CA ASN A 231 -15.56 -27.59 21.51
C ASN A 231 -14.73 -28.29 22.60
N GLY A 232 -14.33 -27.57 23.67
CA GLY A 232 -13.49 -28.10 24.74
C GLY A 232 -12.01 -28.24 24.41
N GLN A 233 -11.58 -27.77 23.24
CA GLN A 233 -10.17 -27.79 22.82
C GLN A 233 -9.52 -26.39 23.00
N LYS A 234 -8.22 -26.36 23.26
CA LYS A 234 -7.46 -25.10 23.24
C LYS A 234 -7.55 -24.46 21.87
N ARG A 235 -7.73 -23.14 21.85
CA ARG A 235 -7.64 -22.37 20.60
C ARG A 235 -6.23 -22.42 20.04
N ASP A 236 -6.16 -22.41 18.73
CA ASP A 236 -4.88 -22.40 18.02
C ASP A 236 -4.83 -21.21 17.05
N ILE A 237 -4.11 -20.17 17.46
CA ILE A 237 -3.95 -18.94 16.67
C ILE A 237 -3.18 -19.18 15.35
N THR A 238 -2.53 -20.33 15.16
CA THR A 238 -1.82 -20.64 13.91
C THR A 238 -2.78 -21.07 12.78
N ASN A 239 -4.04 -21.31 13.09
CA ASN A 239 -5.04 -21.78 12.14
C ASN A 239 -6.16 -20.75 11.86
N PRO A 240 -6.77 -20.79 10.67
CA PRO A 240 -8.02 -20.10 10.39
C PRO A 240 -9.13 -20.54 11.35
N THR A 241 -10.01 -19.61 11.72
CA THR A 241 -11.18 -19.91 12.55
C THR A 241 -12.34 -18.98 12.22
N LEU A 242 -13.56 -19.51 12.31
CA LEU A 242 -14.80 -18.72 12.29
C LEU A 242 -15.39 -18.56 13.71
N GLU A 243 -14.66 -18.95 14.76
CA GLU A 243 -15.01 -18.56 16.11
C GLU A 243 -14.81 -17.05 16.27
N ILE A 244 -15.86 -16.35 16.76
CA ILE A 244 -15.81 -14.90 16.91
C ILE A 244 -14.82 -14.53 18.01
N PRO A 245 -13.73 -13.83 17.70
CA PRO A 245 -12.73 -13.46 18.70
C PRO A 245 -13.19 -12.28 19.54
N VAL A 246 -12.68 -12.21 20.77
CA VAL A 246 -12.77 -11.01 21.59
C VAL A 246 -11.83 -9.95 21.00
N GLY A 247 -12.34 -8.75 20.79
CA GLY A 247 -11.58 -7.60 20.30
C GLY A 247 -11.36 -6.53 21.37
N SER A 248 -10.74 -5.44 21.00
CA SER A 248 -10.60 -4.21 21.81
C SER A 248 -11.18 -2.99 21.09
N GLY A 249 -11.46 -3.12 19.79
CA GLY A 249 -11.87 -2.04 18.90
C GLY A 249 -13.35 -1.63 19.02
N PRO A 250 -13.75 -0.63 18.21
CA PRO A 250 -15.09 -0.02 18.28
C PRO A 250 -16.23 -0.90 17.78
N TYR A 251 -15.93 -1.99 17.05
CA TYR A 251 -16.94 -2.92 16.54
C TYR A 251 -16.60 -4.37 16.89
N ARG A 252 -17.65 -5.19 17.06
CA ARG A 252 -17.57 -6.63 17.20
C ARG A 252 -18.47 -7.34 16.19
N VAL A 253 -18.18 -8.58 15.86
CA VAL A 253 -19.01 -9.36 14.95
C VAL A 253 -20.37 -9.64 15.62
N LYS A 254 -21.45 -9.22 14.94
CA LYS A 254 -22.84 -9.48 15.35
C LYS A 254 -23.35 -10.79 14.77
N SER A 255 -23.15 -10.99 13.48
CA SER A 255 -23.57 -12.18 12.75
C SER A 255 -22.79 -12.31 11.44
N PHE A 256 -22.81 -13.50 10.85
CA PHE A 256 -22.18 -13.73 9.56
C PHE A 256 -22.84 -14.90 8.82
N ASP A 257 -22.74 -14.86 7.50
CA ASP A 257 -22.98 -15.98 6.60
C ASP A 257 -21.62 -16.34 5.99
N ALA A 258 -21.07 -17.50 6.33
CA ALA A 258 -19.72 -17.89 6.00
C ALA A 258 -19.41 -17.69 4.51
N GLY A 259 -18.35 -16.92 4.21
CA GLY A 259 -17.89 -16.61 2.87
C GLY A 259 -18.72 -15.59 2.09
N SER A 260 -19.90 -15.17 2.55
CA SER A 260 -20.81 -14.32 1.77
C SER A 260 -21.18 -12.99 2.44
N ALA A 261 -21.30 -12.93 3.76
CA ALA A 261 -21.60 -11.68 4.46
C ALA A 261 -21.08 -11.69 5.90
N ILE A 262 -20.74 -10.51 6.41
CA ILE A 262 -20.43 -10.29 7.83
C ILE A 262 -21.06 -8.97 8.28
N VAL A 263 -21.68 -9.00 9.45
CA VAL A 263 -22.31 -7.85 10.10
C VAL A 263 -21.57 -7.56 11.40
N TRP A 264 -21.15 -6.33 11.54
CA TRP A 264 -20.52 -5.79 12.74
C TRP A 264 -21.51 -4.88 13.47
N GLU A 265 -21.50 -4.93 14.80
CA GLU A 265 -22.24 -3.99 15.63
C GLU A 265 -21.26 -3.11 16.42
N ARG A 266 -21.64 -1.85 16.63
CA ARG A 266 -20.86 -0.94 17.47
C ARG A 266 -20.92 -1.40 18.93
N VAL A 267 -19.76 -1.42 19.58
CA VAL A 267 -19.63 -1.74 21.00
C VAL A 267 -20.17 -0.57 21.83
N PRO A 268 -21.27 -0.76 22.61
CA PRO A 268 -21.92 0.35 23.31
C PRO A 268 -21.02 1.00 24.37
N ASP A 269 -20.22 0.22 25.05
CA ASP A 269 -19.31 0.61 26.14
C ASP A 269 -17.84 0.56 25.70
N TYR A 270 -17.59 0.88 24.42
CA TYR A 270 -16.24 0.93 23.87
C TYR A 270 -15.34 1.83 24.70
N TRP A 271 -14.28 1.25 25.26
CA TRP A 271 -13.40 1.88 26.24
C TRP A 271 -12.78 3.20 25.75
N ALA A 272 -12.44 3.30 24.47
CA ALA A 272 -11.78 4.46 23.89
C ALA A 272 -12.76 5.49 23.28
N ALA A 273 -14.07 5.35 23.45
CA ALA A 273 -15.06 6.23 22.83
C ALA A 273 -14.84 7.73 23.11
N ALA A 274 -14.29 8.06 24.29
CA ALA A 274 -13.98 9.44 24.72
C ALA A 274 -12.52 9.83 24.49
N LYS A 275 -11.66 8.94 23.94
CA LYS A 275 -10.27 9.27 23.62
C LYS A 275 -10.21 10.14 22.37
N ALA A 276 -9.32 11.13 22.37
CA ALA A 276 -9.23 12.14 21.30
C ALA A 276 -9.23 11.58 19.86
N PRO A 277 -8.48 10.50 19.53
CA PRO A 277 -8.49 9.94 18.18
C PRO A 277 -9.82 9.30 17.76
N ARG A 278 -10.74 9.06 18.71
CA ARG A 278 -12.02 8.36 18.48
C ARG A 278 -13.23 9.29 18.47
N ILE A 279 -13.11 10.49 19.03
CA ILE A 279 -14.20 11.48 19.05
C ILE A 279 -14.60 11.84 17.61
N GLY A 280 -15.92 11.82 17.35
CA GLY A 280 -16.49 12.16 16.04
C GLY A 280 -16.36 11.05 14.98
N ARG A 281 -15.82 9.89 15.33
CA ARG A 281 -15.62 8.73 14.45
C ARG A 281 -16.44 7.52 14.92
N PHE A 282 -16.56 6.49 14.07
CA PHE A 282 -17.29 5.24 14.35
C PHE A 282 -18.76 5.50 14.72
N ASN A 283 -19.46 6.21 13.82
CA ASN A 283 -20.79 6.73 14.09
C ASN A 283 -21.93 5.75 13.78
N TYR A 284 -21.69 4.68 13.04
CA TYR A 284 -22.71 3.70 12.64
C TYR A 284 -22.99 2.71 13.75
N ASP A 285 -24.26 2.28 13.91
CA ASP A 285 -24.61 1.18 14.80
C ASP A 285 -24.20 -0.17 14.21
N GLU A 286 -24.31 -0.28 12.87
CA GLU A 286 -23.96 -1.50 12.16
C GLU A 286 -23.08 -1.21 10.94
N ILE A 287 -22.17 -2.13 10.64
CA ILE A 287 -21.40 -2.15 9.39
C ILE A 287 -21.59 -3.54 8.79
N ARG A 288 -22.09 -3.61 7.56
CA ARG A 288 -22.28 -4.85 6.82
C ARG A 288 -21.35 -4.91 5.64
N TYR A 289 -20.59 -5.99 5.50
CA TYR A 289 -19.88 -6.34 4.27
C TYR A 289 -20.62 -7.47 3.56
N THR A 290 -20.90 -7.27 2.27
CA THR A 290 -21.43 -8.30 1.37
C THR A 290 -20.35 -8.66 0.37
N TYR A 291 -20.09 -9.96 0.19
CA TYR A 291 -19.04 -10.44 -0.69
C TYR A 291 -19.57 -10.65 -2.11
N PHE A 292 -18.78 -10.24 -3.08
CA PHE A 292 -19.07 -10.41 -4.49
C PHE A 292 -17.94 -11.13 -5.19
N ARG A 293 -18.31 -12.09 -6.04
CA ARG A 293 -17.35 -12.88 -6.79
C ARG A 293 -16.46 -12.02 -7.70
N ASP A 294 -17.02 -10.98 -8.30
CA ASP A 294 -16.30 -10.10 -9.20
C ASP A 294 -16.78 -8.65 -9.11
N GLN A 295 -16.01 -7.76 -9.72
CA GLN A 295 -16.26 -6.32 -9.71
C GLN A 295 -17.51 -5.91 -10.50
N SER A 296 -17.93 -6.72 -11.49
CA SER A 296 -19.11 -6.41 -12.30
C SER A 296 -20.38 -6.67 -11.49
N ALA A 297 -20.43 -7.80 -10.76
CA ALA A 297 -21.53 -8.10 -9.84
C ALA A 297 -21.66 -7.05 -8.75
N SER A 298 -20.53 -6.65 -8.12
CA SER A 298 -20.50 -5.57 -7.13
C SER A 298 -20.99 -4.23 -7.72
N TRP A 299 -20.61 -3.91 -8.96
CA TRP A 299 -21.05 -2.68 -9.63
C TRP A 299 -22.56 -2.67 -9.90
N GLU A 300 -23.12 -3.79 -10.37
CA GLU A 300 -24.56 -3.91 -10.58
C GLU A 300 -25.34 -3.82 -9.27
N ALA A 301 -24.83 -4.42 -8.19
CA ALA A 301 -25.40 -4.31 -6.85
C ALA A 301 -25.34 -2.86 -6.32
N TYR A 302 -24.23 -2.16 -6.52
CA TYR A 302 -24.08 -0.74 -6.16
C TYR A 302 -25.14 0.14 -6.85
N LYS A 303 -25.36 -0.04 -8.16
CA LYS A 303 -26.36 0.73 -8.91
C LYS A 303 -27.80 0.51 -8.43
N ARG A 304 -28.12 -0.70 -7.99
CA ARG A 304 -29.44 -1.04 -7.43
C ARG A 304 -29.65 -0.49 -6.02
N GLY A 305 -28.58 -0.28 -5.27
CA GLY A 305 -28.64 0.11 -3.85
C GLY A 305 -28.84 -1.06 -2.90
N GLY A 306 -28.69 -0.78 -1.59
CA GLY A 306 -28.93 -1.76 -0.52
C GLY A 306 -27.75 -2.66 -0.16
N PHE A 307 -26.71 -2.72 -0.98
CA PHE A 307 -25.55 -3.59 -0.76
C PHE A 307 -24.25 -2.86 -0.52
N GLN A 308 -24.09 -1.68 -1.11
CA GLN A 308 -22.89 -0.87 -0.98
C GLN A 308 -23.28 0.60 -0.96
N ASP A 309 -22.85 1.32 0.06
CA ASP A 309 -23.25 2.71 0.30
C ASP A 309 -22.25 3.72 -0.27
N TYR A 310 -20.99 3.35 -0.37
CA TYR A 310 -19.99 4.15 -1.10
C TYR A 310 -18.99 3.24 -1.83
N ARG A 311 -18.35 3.81 -2.83
CA ARG A 311 -17.39 3.12 -3.67
C ARG A 311 -16.22 4.02 -4.01
N LEU A 312 -15.01 3.53 -3.81
CA LEU A 312 -13.80 4.10 -4.36
C LEU A 312 -13.63 3.58 -5.78
N GLU A 313 -13.71 4.48 -6.75
CA GLU A 313 -13.62 4.10 -8.16
C GLU A 313 -12.16 4.17 -8.63
N ASN A 314 -11.71 3.11 -9.30
CA ASN A 314 -10.36 3.01 -9.87
C ASN A 314 -10.36 2.85 -11.39
N SER A 315 -11.53 2.88 -12.02
CA SER A 315 -11.68 2.77 -13.46
C SER A 315 -12.01 4.12 -14.09
N ALA A 316 -11.08 4.67 -14.87
CA ALA A 316 -11.32 5.91 -15.62
C ALA A 316 -12.55 5.83 -16.52
N GLY A 317 -12.74 4.70 -17.22
CA GLY A 317 -13.91 4.50 -18.08
C GLY A 317 -15.23 4.51 -17.31
N ARG A 318 -15.27 3.84 -16.15
CA ARG A 318 -16.44 3.84 -15.29
C ARG A 318 -16.69 5.21 -14.68
N TRP A 319 -15.64 5.88 -14.20
CA TRP A 319 -15.73 7.25 -13.71
C TRP A 319 -16.25 8.23 -14.75
N ALA A 320 -15.77 8.14 -16.00
CA ALA A 320 -16.18 9.03 -17.08
C ALA A 320 -17.60 8.77 -17.59
N GLN A 321 -17.99 7.50 -17.76
CA GLN A 321 -19.18 7.12 -18.53
C GLN A 321 -20.12 6.16 -17.80
N GLY A 322 -19.66 5.44 -16.76
CA GLY A 322 -20.45 4.41 -16.09
C GLY A 322 -21.55 4.95 -15.18
N TYR A 323 -21.44 6.20 -14.74
CA TYR A 323 -22.42 6.84 -13.87
C TYR A 323 -23.57 7.46 -14.68
N ASN A 324 -24.35 6.59 -15.31
CA ASN A 324 -25.56 6.94 -16.06
C ASN A 324 -26.65 5.89 -15.75
N PHE A 325 -27.17 5.92 -14.53
CA PHE A 325 -28.23 5.03 -14.05
C PHE A 325 -29.21 5.82 -13.18
N PRO A 326 -30.44 5.32 -12.96
CA PRO A 326 -31.52 6.10 -12.34
C PRO A 326 -31.13 6.79 -11.03
N ALA A 327 -30.51 6.07 -10.09
CA ALA A 327 -30.15 6.65 -8.79
C ALA A 327 -29.06 7.73 -8.86
N PHE A 328 -28.22 7.72 -9.89
CA PHE A 328 -27.26 8.80 -10.14
C PHE A 328 -27.94 10.00 -10.81
N ASN A 329 -28.81 9.74 -11.80
CA ASN A 329 -29.48 10.79 -12.57
C ASN A 329 -30.48 11.59 -11.72
N ASP A 330 -31.11 10.96 -10.72
CA ASP A 330 -32.04 11.61 -9.79
C ASP A 330 -31.36 12.17 -8.51
N GLY A 331 -30.02 12.04 -8.38
CA GLY A 331 -29.24 12.62 -7.29
C GLY A 331 -29.18 11.81 -5.99
N ARG A 332 -29.74 10.58 -5.96
CA ARG A 332 -29.58 9.66 -4.82
C ARG A 332 -28.14 9.14 -4.70
N VAL A 333 -27.43 9.01 -5.81
CA VAL A 333 -26.00 8.74 -5.85
C VAL A 333 -25.24 9.98 -6.29
N LYS A 334 -24.15 10.27 -5.64
CA LYS A 334 -23.27 11.42 -5.94
C LYS A 334 -21.84 10.95 -6.20
N LYS A 335 -21.09 11.77 -6.93
CA LYS A 335 -19.65 11.64 -7.14
C LYS A 335 -18.92 12.76 -6.42
N MET A 336 -17.74 12.45 -5.92
CA MET A 336 -16.81 13.41 -5.32
C MET A 336 -15.39 13.00 -5.69
N ALA A 337 -14.59 13.95 -6.15
CA ALA A 337 -13.15 13.81 -6.33
C ALA A 337 -12.45 14.57 -5.21
N VAL A 338 -11.56 13.91 -4.51
CA VAL A 338 -10.85 14.47 -3.35
C VAL A 338 -9.36 14.35 -3.61
N PRO A 339 -8.56 15.41 -3.41
CA PRO A 339 -7.11 15.31 -3.50
C PRO A 339 -6.54 14.22 -2.60
N SER A 340 -5.59 13.44 -3.11
CA SER A 340 -4.84 12.47 -2.32
C SER A 340 -3.64 13.15 -1.67
N GLY A 341 -3.47 13.02 -0.36
CA GLY A 341 -2.29 13.49 0.37
C GLY A 341 -1.19 12.44 0.53
N THR A 342 -1.46 11.19 0.11
CA THR A 342 -0.53 10.07 0.33
C THR A 342 0.56 9.93 -0.73
N GLY A 343 0.55 10.79 -1.76
CA GLY A 343 1.38 10.60 -2.93
C GLY A 343 0.89 9.48 -3.85
N GLU A 344 1.48 9.41 -5.03
CA GLU A 344 1.12 8.39 -6.02
C GLU A 344 2.35 7.53 -6.35
N PRO A 345 2.20 6.20 -6.47
CA PRO A 345 3.32 5.35 -6.82
C PRO A 345 3.82 5.64 -8.23
N MET A 346 5.12 5.46 -8.45
CA MET A 346 5.67 5.36 -9.80
C MET A 346 5.15 4.06 -10.42
N GLN A 347 4.12 4.17 -11.26
CA GLN A 347 3.70 3.10 -12.14
C GLN A 347 4.42 3.24 -13.47
N GLY A 348 5.02 2.15 -13.97
CA GLY A 348 5.71 2.22 -15.25
C GLY A 348 6.15 0.89 -15.82
N TYR A 349 6.64 0.94 -17.05
CA TYR A 349 7.31 -0.18 -17.69
C TYR A 349 8.76 -0.21 -17.20
N VAL A 350 9.08 -1.15 -16.32
CA VAL A 350 10.42 -1.36 -15.76
C VAL A 350 11.27 -2.15 -16.74
N MET A 351 12.38 -1.58 -17.16
CA MET A 351 13.34 -2.20 -18.06
C MET A 351 14.40 -2.96 -17.25
N ASN A 352 14.52 -4.24 -17.47
CA ASN A 352 15.50 -5.09 -16.77
C ASN A 352 16.91 -4.85 -17.32
N THR A 353 17.69 -4.04 -16.63
CA THR A 353 19.07 -3.70 -17.04
C THR A 353 20.07 -4.86 -16.96
N ARG A 354 19.65 -6.01 -16.39
CA ARG A 354 20.43 -7.28 -16.45
C ARG A 354 20.47 -7.84 -17.87
N ARG A 355 19.52 -7.40 -18.74
CA ARG A 355 19.52 -7.71 -20.17
C ARG A 355 20.42 -6.71 -20.91
N GLU A 356 21.42 -7.19 -21.65
CA GLU A 356 22.41 -6.38 -22.38
C GLU A 356 21.79 -5.23 -23.19
N LYS A 357 20.65 -5.51 -23.85
CA LYS A 357 19.92 -4.52 -24.66
C LYS A 357 19.42 -3.29 -23.89
N PHE A 358 19.26 -3.37 -22.56
CA PHE A 358 18.84 -2.26 -21.71
C PHE A 358 19.97 -1.69 -20.83
N ALA A 359 21.20 -2.19 -20.96
CA ALA A 359 22.33 -1.71 -20.17
C ALA A 359 22.66 -0.24 -20.46
N ASP A 360 22.59 0.16 -21.73
CA ASP A 360 22.87 1.52 -22.17
C ASP A 360 21.72 2.49 -21.84
N PRO A 361 21.95 3.57 -21.07
CA PRO A 361 20.89 4.53 -20.72
C PRO A 361 20.26 5.23 -21.95
N ARG A 362 21.00 5.37 -23.06
CA ARG A 362 20.47 5.93 -24.31
C ARG A 362 19.35 5.09 -24.90
N VAL A 363 19.45 3.77 -24.78
CA VAL A 363 18.36 2.86 -25.17
C VAL A 363 17.13 3.08 -24.30
N ARG A 364 17.29 3.16 -22.99
CA ARG A 364 16.19 3.38 -22.05
C ARG A 364 15.51 4.74 -22.25
N GLN A 365 16.31 5.78 -22.50
CA GLN A 365 15.81 7.09 -22.87
C GLN A 365 15.01 7.06 -24.18
N ALA A 366 15.49 6.35 -25.21
CA ALA A 366 14.77 6.21 -26.48
C ALA A 366 13.40 5.55 -26.30
N LEU A 367 13.30 4.51 -25.45
CA LEU A 367 12.03 3.87 -25.14
C LEU A 367 11.09 4.83 -24.38
N THR A 368 11.62 5.63 -23.46
CA THR A 368 10.85 6.66 -22.75
C THR A 368 10.32 7.75 -23.70
N LEU A 369 11.14 8.16 -24.67
CA LEU A 369 10.73 9.11 -25.72
C LEU A 369 9.62 8.53 -26.62
N ALA A 370 9.60 7.24 -26.88
CA ALA A 370 8.59 6.60 -27.73
C ALA A 370 7.21 6.41 -27.06
N PHE A 371 7.08 6.66 -25.76
CA PHE A 371 5.83 6.46 -25.05
C PHE A 371 4.90 7.68 -25.18
N ASN A 372 3.88 7.57 -26.01
CA ASN A 372 2.87 8.62 -26.23
C ASN A 372 1.74 8.54 -25.18
N PHE A 373 1.99 9.16 -24.02
CA PHE A 373 1.01 9.22 -22.94
C PHE A 373 -0.25 9.99 -23.33
N GLN A 374 -0.13 11.14 -24.04
CA GLN A 374 -1.27 12.01 -24.34
C GLN A 374 -2.32 11.28 -25.20
N ASP A 375 -1.87 10.52 -26.21
CA ASP A 375 -2.78 9.72 -27.02
C ASP A 375 -3.48 8.61 -26.19
N MET A 376 -2.71 7.91 -25.37
CA MET A 376 -3.23 6.88 -24.49
C MET A 376 -4.22 7.48 -23.47
N ASN A 377 -3.88 8.61 -22.85
CA ASN A 377 -4.74 9.28 -21.88
C ASN A 377 -6.08 9.70 -22.51
N LYS A 378 -6.02 10.28 -23.71
CA LYS A 378 -7.21 10.71 -24.44
C LYS A 378 -8.09 9.52 -24.83
N ASN A 379 -7.51 8.47 -25.41
CA ASN A 379 -8.27 7.39 -26.06
C ASN A 379 -8.68 6.26 -25.10
N LEU A 380 -7.88 6.01 -24.05
CA LEU A 380 -8.15 4.93 -23.09
C LEU A 380 -8.68 5.43 -21.75
N PHE A 381 -8.26 6.64 -21.32
CA PHE A 381 -8.51 7.15 -19.98
C PHE A 381 -9.31 8.46 -19.94
N TYR A 382 -9.89 8.87 -21.07
CA TYR A 382 -10.78 10.04 -21.15
C TYR A 382 -10.13 11.36 -20.72
N GLY A 383 -8.81 11.47 -20.78
CA GLY A 383 -8.05 12.64 -20.32
C GLY A 383 -7.95 12.79 -18.80
N LEU A 384 -8.33 11.77 -18.02
CA LEU A 384 -8.49 11.87 -16.57
C LEU A 384 -7.20 11.70 -15.78
N TYR A 385 -6.17 11.09 -16.35
CA TYR A 385 -4.92 10.84 -15.66
C TYR A 385 -3.86 11.91 -15.97
N LYS A 386 -2.86 11.99 -15.09
CA LYS A 386 -1.65 12.79 -15.28
C LYS A 386 -0.45 11.88 -15.53
N ARG A 387 0.54 12.39 -16.28
CA ARG A 387 1.81 11.67 -16.45
C ARG A 387 2.57 11.66 -15.12
N THR A 388 3.06 10.50 -14.70
CA THR A 388 3.95 10.39 -13.55
C THR A 388 5.34 10.90 -13.95
N SER A 389 5.96 11.75 -13.14
CA SER A 389 7.25 12.40 -13.44
C SER A 389 8.29 12.30 -12.33
N SER A 390 7.97 11.60 -11.22
CA SER A 390 8.84 11.37 -10.08
C SER A 390 8.54 10.03 -9.44
N TYR A 391 9.54 9.40 -8.83
CA TYR A 391 9.32 8.21 -8.00
C TYR A 391 8.56 8.54 -6.70
N PHE A 392 8.54 9.81 -6.31
CA PHE A 392 7.84 10.33 -5.12
C PHE A 392 6.68 11.26 -5.53
N GLN A 393 6.00 10.92 -6.61
CA GLN A 393 4.97 11.73 -7.25
C GLN A 393 3.90 12.23 -6.27
N GLY A 394 3.58 13.54 -6.35
CA GLY A 394 2.50 14.15 -5.58
C GLY A 394 2.87 14.48 -4.13
N THR A 395 4.13 14.38 -3.76
CA THR A 395 4.64 14.70 -2.42
C THR A 395 5.73 15.78 -2.50
N GLU A 396 6.10 16.35 -1.36
CA GLU A 396 7.25 17.26 -1.26
C GLU A 396 8.60 16.58 -1.55
N LEU A 397 8.62 15.25 -1.59
CA LEU A 397 9.82 14.45 -1.88
C LEU A 397 10.11 14.35 -3.38
N ALA A 398 9.19 14.80 -4.24
CA ALA A 398 9.38 14.79 -5.70
C ALA A 398 10.36 15.88 -6.14
N SER A 399 11.42 15.51 -6.84
CA SER A 399 12.38 16.46 -7.39
C SER A 399 11.76 17.31 -8.50
N SER A 400 12.15 18.57 -8.59
CA SER A 400 11.71 19.49 -9.64
C SER A 400 12.78 20.53 -9.99
N GLY A 401 12.70 21.14 -11.17
CA GLY A 401 13.65 22.18 -11.60
C GLY A 401 15.09 21.68 -11.65
N LEU A 402 16.05 22.55 -11.39
CA LEU A 402 17.47 22.23 -11.20
C LEU A 402 17.77 21.86 -9.74
N PRO A 403 18.88 21.15 -9.46
CA PRO A 403 19.26 20.84 -8.09
C PRO A 403 19.47 22.10 -7.24
N SER A 404 18.97 22.08 -6.01
CA SER A 404 19.24 23.10 -5.00
C SER A 404 20.69 23.03 -4.49
N GLU A 405 21.15 24.05 -3.75
CA GLU A 405 22.49 24.03 -3.15
C GLU A 405 22.70 22.84 -2.20
N GLY A 406 21.64 22.43 -1.47
CA GLY A 406 21.68 21.25 -0.61
C GLY A 406 21.87 19.96 -1.40
N GLU A 407 21.10 19.81 -2.47
CA GLU A 407 21.23 18.67 -3.39
C GLU A 407 22.60 18.62 -4.07
N LEU A 408 23.13 19.79 -4.52
CA LEU A 408 24.46 19.87 -5.15
C LEU A 408 25.56 19.39 -4.19
N LYS A 409 25.49 19.67 -2.90
CA LYS A 409 26.47 19.15 -1.93
C LYS A 409 26.51 17.63 -1.85
N LEU A 410 25.38 16.96 -2.13
CA LEU A 410 25.29 15.51 -2.17
C LEU A 410 25.69 14.94 -3.55
N LEU A 411 25.38 15.66 -4.63
CA LEU A 411 25.57 15.20 -6.02
C LEU A 411 26.98 15.45 -6.54
N GLU A 412 27.62 16.57 -6.18
CA GLU A 412 28.95 16.94 -6.69
C GLU A 412 30.04 15.88 -6.42
N PRO A 413 30.12 15.25 -5.24
CA PRO A 413 31.08 14.16 -4.99
C PRO A 413 30.86 12.92 -5.87
N LEU A 414 29.68 12.80 -6.49
CA LEU A 414 29.25 11.66 -7.31
C LEU A 414 29.19 12.00 -8.81
N ARG A 415 29.66 13.19 -9.21
CA ARG A 415 29.49 13.77 -10.56
C ARG A 415 29.90 12.81 -11.67
N ASP A 416 30.99 12.09 -11.50
CA ASP A 416 31.53 11.17 -12.52
C ASP A 416 30.71 9.87 -12.65
N LYS A 417 29.77 9.62 -11.74
CA LYS A 417 28.95 8.40 -11.65
C LYS A 417 27.49 8.62 -12.02
N ILE A 418 27.11 9.84 -12.34
CA ILE A 418 25.73 10.22 -12.64
C ILE A 418 25.64 11.01 -13.96
N PRO A 419 24.51 10.95 -14.66
CA PRO A 419 24.34 11.70 -15.92
C PRO A 419 24.57 13.19 -15.73
N PRO A 420 25.36 13.85 -16.61
CA PRO A 420 25.68 15.28 -16.48
C PRO A 420 24.44 16.19 -16.61
N GLU A 421 23.38 15.69 -17.22
CA GLU A 421 22.10 16.40 -17.34
C GLU A 421 21.44 16.68 -15.97
N VAL A 422 21.72 15.87 -14.95
CA VAL A 422 21.28 16.11 -13.57
C VAL A 422 21.63 17.52 -13.08
N PHE A 423 22.80 18.04 -13.51
CA PHE A 423 23.30 19.34 -13.08
C PHE A 423 22.87 20.52 -13.98
N THR A 424 22.42 20.22 -15.19
CA THR A 424 22.29 21.25 -16.24
C THR A 424 20.90 21.42 -16.80
N LYS A 425 20.00 20.44 -16.57
CA LYS A 425 18.66 20.45 -17.15
C LYS A 425 17.62 19.96 -16.12
N PRO A 426 16.44 20.62 -16.03
CA PRO A 426 15.31 20.02 -15.35
C PRO A 426 14.89 18.75 -16.06
N PHE A 427 14.56 17.70 -15.29
CA PHE A 427 14.02 16.47 -15.89
C PHE A 427 12.62 16.74 -16.44
N THR A 428 12.38 16.37 -17.70
CA THR A 428 11.08 16.50 -18.34
C THR A 428 10.80 15.28 -19.21
N LEU A 429 9.54 14.88 -19.22
CA LEU A 429 9.04 13.79 -20.08
C LEU A 429 8.49 14.35 -21.40
N PRO A 430 8.41 13.53 -22.46
CA PRO A 430 7.84 13.92 -23.74
C PRO A 430 6.42 14.47 -23.61
N ASP A 431 6.16 15.61 -24.23
CA ASP A 431 4.83 16.19 -24.37
C ASP A 431 4.34 16.03 -25.81
N TYR A 432 3.52 15.02 -26.02
CA TYR A 432 2.95 14.70 -27.34
C TYR A 432 1.75 15.59 -27.73
N SER A 433 1.36 16.54 -26.88
CA SER A 433 0.34 17.55 -27.26
C SER A 433 0.87 18.59 -28.25
N GLN A 434 2.19 18.72 -28.37
CA GLN A 434 2.83 19.70 -29.24
C GLN A 434 2.74 19.31 -30.73
N PRO A 435 2.65 20.28 -31.65
CA PRO A 435 2.65 20.00 -33.08
C PRO A 435 3.90 19.21 -33.52
N ASN A 436 3.69 18.16 -34.33
CA ASN A 436 4.72 17.26 -34.82
C ASN A 436 5.51 16.49 -33.73
N ALA A 437 5.05 16.48 -32.48
CA ALA A 437 5.73 15.85 -31.35
C ALA A 437 6.08 14.39 -31.63
N GLU A 438 5.17 13.61 -32.18
CA GLU A 438 5.41 12.20 -32.49
C GLU A 438 6.61 12.02 -33.43
N ARG A 439 6.68 12.76 -34.52
CA ARG A 439 7.81 12.71 -35.46
C ARG A 439 9.10 13.13 -34.78
N THR A 440 9.05 14.20 -33.98
CA THR A 440 10.20 14.73 -33.24
C THR A 440 10.75 13.72 -32.25
N TYR A 441 9.91 13.18 -31.37
CA TYR A 441 10.37 12.24 -30.35
C TYR A 441 10.80 10.89 -30.91
N LEU A 442 10.11 10.36 -31.93
CA LEU A 442 10.55 9.13 -32.59
C LEU A 442 11.87 9.33 -33.33
N LYS A 443 12.11 10.51 -33.94
CA LYS A 443 13.43 10.80 -34.53
C LYS A 443 14.52 10.86 -33.45
N GLN A 444 14.29 11.55 -32.34
CA GLN A 444 15.25 11.60 -31.23
C GLN A 444 15.53 10.21 -30.66
N ALA A 445 14.47 9.39 -30.47
CA ALA A 445 14.61 8.01 -30.02
C ALA A 445 15.47 7.18 -30.99
N PHE A 446 15.23 7.32 -32.29
CA PHE A 446 16.03 6.63 -33.32
C PHE A 446 17.50 7.08 -33.32
N ASP A 447 17.76 8.38 -33.16
CA ASP A 447 19.12 8.94 -33.09
C ASP A 447 19.88 8.37 -31.87
N LEU A 448 19.21 8.26 -30.69
CA LEU A 448 19.77 7.65 -29.47
C LEU A 448 20.07 6.17 -29.65
N LEU A 449 19.16 5.41 -30.28
CA LEU A 449 19.35 3.99 -30.57
C LEU A 449 20.53 3.78 -31.51
N THR A 450 20.66 4.63 -32.54
CA THR A 450 21.80 4.62 -33.47
C THR A 450 23.12 4.92 -32.74
N ALA A 451 23.13 5.92 -31.87
CA ALA A 451 24.29 6.24 -31.05
C ALA A 451 24.66 5.14 -30.07
N ALA A 452 23.67 4.30 -29.65
CA ALA A 452 23.86 3.12 -28.81
C ALA A 452 24.29 1.87 -29.62
N GLY A 453 24.52 2.00 -30.95
CA GLY A 453 25.03 0.93 -31.80
C GLY A 453 23.94 0.08 -32.50
N TRP A 454 22.67 0.48 -32.41
CA TRP A 454 21.58 -0.16 -33.14
C TRP A 454 21.45 0.45 -34.55
N THR A 455 21.47 -0.39 -35.58
CA THR A 455 21.39 0.06 -36.98
C THR A 455 20.15 -0.52 -37.67
N ARG A 456 19.63 0.23 -38.64
CA ARG A 456 18.45 -0.20 -39.39
C ARG A 456 18.83 -1.16 -40.50
N LYS A 457 18.20 -2.36 -40.51
CA LYS A 457 18.29 -3.35 -41.58
C LYS A 457 16.88 -3.72 -42.05
N GLY A 458 16.49 -3.15 -43.20
CA GLY A 458 15.09 -3.23 -43.65
C GLY A 458 14.15 -2.50 -42.68
N SER A 459 13.14 -3.20 -42.19
CA SER A 459 12.17 -2.66 -41.22
C SER A 459 12.58 -2.84 -39.77
N GLN A 460 13.73 -3.46 -39.48
CA GLN A 460 14.16 -3.84 -38.13
C GLN A 460 15.41 -3.06 -37.70
N LEU A 461 15.56 -2.88 -36.39
CA LEU A 461 16.83 -2.51 -35.76
C LEU A 461 17.60 -3.78 -35.41
N VAL A 462 18.91 -3.77 -35.69
CA VAL A 462 19.84 -4.85 -35.36
C VAL A 462 21.06 -4.30 -34.64
N ASN A 463 21.67 -5.11 -33.77
CA ASN A 463 22.94 -4.81 -33.13
C ASN A 463 24.13 -5.09 -34.08
N ALA A 464 25.36 -4.89 -33.60
CA ALA A 464 26.58 -5.13 -34.36
C ALA A 464 26.74 -6.61 -34.81
N ARG A 465 26.09 -7.57 -34.12
CA ARG A 465 26.07 -9.00 -34.48
C ARG A 465 24.99 -9.34 -35.52
N GLY A 466 24.17 -8.37 -35.92
CA GLY A 466 23.03 -8.55 -36.83
C GLY A 466 21.79 -9.15 -36.16
N GLU A 467 21.75 -9.21 -34.84
CA GLU A 467 20.62 -9.73 -34.08
C GLU A 467 19.52 -8.66 -33.98
N PRO A 468 18.23 -9.00 -34.18
CA PRO A 468 17.15 -8.04 -34.13
C PRO A 468 16.90 -7.53 -32.71
N PHE A 469 16.51 -6.27 -32.59
CA PHE A 469 16.05 -5.72 -31.32
C PHE A 469 14.63 -6.22 -31.00
N THR A 470 14.55 -7.12 -30.06
CA THR A 470 13.28 -7.71 -29.60
C THR A 470 13.03 -7.35 -28.14
N ILE A 471 11.78 -7.12 -27.77
CA ILE A 471 11.31 -6.86 -26.40
C ILE A 471 10.13 -7.76 -26.09
N GLU A 472 10.21 -8.48 -24.98
CA GLU A 472 9.11 -9.24 -24.40
C GLU A 472 8.52 -8.49 -23.22
N PHE A 473 7.21 -8.18 -23.27
CA PHE A 473 6.45 -7.72 -22.12
C PHE A 473 5.89 -8.92 -21.37
N LEU A 474 6.24 -9.08 -20.10
CA LEU A 474 5.67 -10.11 -19.24
C LEU A 474 4.43 -9.54 -18.51
N ALA A 475 3.32 -10.25 -18.56
CA ALA A 475 2.06 -9.87 -17.94
C ALA A 475 1.33 -11.07 -17.33
N ALA A 476 0.54 -10.83 -16.27
CA ALA A 476 -0.32 -11.85 -15.64
C ALA A 476 -1.79 -11.73 -16.06
N ASP A 477 -2.17 -10.64 -16.72
CA ASP A 477 -3.57 -10.35 -17.10
C ASP A 477 -3.65 -9.99 -18.58
N PRO A 478 -4.50 -10.68 -19.37
CA PRO A 478 -4.72 -10.35 -20.78
C PRO A 478 -5.15 -8.90 -21.05
N SER A 479 -5.83 -8.27 -20.09
CA SER A 479 -6.24 -6.86 -20.21
C SER A 479 -5.05 -5.88 -20.29
N SER A 480 -3.85 -6.30 -19.89
CA SER A 480 -2.61 -5.54 -20.01
C SER A 480 -2.28 -5.16 -21.46
N SER A 481 -2.69 -5.97 -22.43
CA SER A 481 -2.52 -5.68 -23.86
C SER A 481 -3.15 -4.34 -24.26
N ARG A 482 -4.22 -3.92 -23.58
CA ARG A 482 -4.87 -2.63 -23.84
C ARG A 482 -3.92 -1.45 -23.69
N THR A 483 -2.96 -1.53 -22.77
CA THR A 483 -1.97 -0.48 -22.50
C THR A 483 -0.60 -0.76 -23.13
N ILE A 484 -0.27 -2.04 -23.33
CA ILE A 484 0.98 -2.45 -23.97
C ILE A 484 0.93 -2.19 -25.49
N ASP A 485 -0.17 -2.55 -26.18
CA ASP A 485 -0.24 -2.50 -27.64
C ASP A 485 -0.02 -1.09 -28.24
N PRO A 486 -0.57 0.00 -27.68
CA PRO A 486 -0.26 1.34 -28.16
C PRO A 486 1.23 1.68 -28.09
N PHE A 487 1.91 1.28 -27.02
CA PHE A 487 3.34 1.48 -26.87
C PHE A 487 4.14 0.57 -27.81
N ALA A 488 3.77 -0.69 -27.94
CA ALA A 488 4.36 -1.64 -28.86
C ALA A 488 4.30 -1.14 -30.33
N ASN A 489 3.19 -0.51 -30.71
CA ASN A 489 3.04 0.10 -32.03
C ASN A 489 4.03 1.25 -32.27
N GLN A 490 4.33 2.07 -31.27
CA GLN A 490 5.36 3.12 -31.39
C GLN A 490 6.76 2.49 -31.48
N LEU A 491 7.05 1.45 -30.70
CA LEU A 491 8.33 0.72 -30.78
C LEU A 491 8.55 0.05 -32.13
N LYS A 492 7.49 -0.52 -32.74
CA LYS A 492 7.52 -1.10 -34.07
C LYS A 492 7.90 -0.06 -35.15
N ARG A 493 7.49 1.19 -35.02
CA ARG A 493 7.87 2.28 -35.95
C ARG A 493 9.35 2.60 -35.87
N LEU A 494 9.97 2.40 -34.72
CA LEU A 494 11.43 2.50 -34.55
C LEU A 494 12.17 1.29 -35.15
N GLY A 495 11.47 0.20 -35.45
CA GLY A 495 12.05 -1.05 -35.92
C GLY A 495 12.33 -2.07 -34.81
N ILE A 496 11.78 -1.85 -33.61
CA ILE A 496 11.86 -2.77 -32.48
C ILE A 496 10.67 -3.76 -32.56
N GLN A 497 10.96 -5.06 -32.47
CA GLN A 497 9.94 -6.11 -32.42
C GLN A 497 9.47 -6.33 -30.98
N THR A 498 8.18 -6.48 -30.78
CA THR A 498 7.62 -6.68 -29.44
C THR A 498 6.72 -7.91 -29.40
N THR A 499 6.75 -8.62 -28.27
CA THR A 499 5.83 -9.69 -27.93
C THR A 499 5.27 -9.46 -26.53
N THR A 500 4.05 -9.95 -26.27
CA THR A 500 3.48 -9.96 -24.92
C THR A 500 3.32 -11.41 -24.48
N ARG A 501 4.03 -11.79 -23.42
CA ARG A 501 3.92 -13.09 -22.79
C ARG A 501 2.96 -13.01 -21.62
N ILE A 502 1.78 -13.58 -21.78
CA ILE A 502 0.76 -13.67 -20.73
C ILE A 502 0.88 -15.02 -20.06
N VAL A 503 1.04 -15.03 -18.73
CA VAL A 503 1.17 -16.23 -17.90
C VAL A 503 0.20 -16.16 -16.72
N ASP A 504 -0.02 -17.27 -16.02
CA ASP A 504 -0.78 -17.22 -14.76
C ASP A 504 -0.04 -16.46 -13.66
N VAL A 505 -0.78 -16.07 -12.60
CA VAL A 505 -0.23 -15.23 -11.51
C VAL A 505 0.96 -15.89 -10.82
N SER A 506 0.93 -17.20 -10.60
CA SER A 506 2.01 -17.94 -9.92
C SER A 506 3.28 -17.97 -10.76
N GLN A 507 3.12 -18.22 -12.06
CA GLN A 507 4.23 -18.18 -13.00
C GLN A 507 4.78 -16.75 -13.17
N TYR A 508 3.91 -15.74 -13.24
CA TYR A 508 4.32 -14.34 -13.25
C TYR A 508 5.19 -13.99 -12.04
N GLN A 509 4.72 -14.38 -10.84
CA GLN A 509 5.46 -14.12 -9.60
C GLN A 509 6.83 -14.83 -9.61
N ALA A 510 6.88 -16.09 -10.04
CA ALA A 510 8.14 -16.84 -10.11
C ALA A 510 9.14 -16.20 -11.10
N LEU A 511 8.67 -15.80 -12.29
CA LEU A 511 9.51 -15.15 -13.29
C LEU A 511 9.99 -13.77 -12.81
N SER A 512 9.10 -12.99 -12.20
CA SER A 512 9.42 -11.66 -11.63
C SER A 512 10.44 -11.77 -10.49
N ASN A 513 10.25 -12.69 -9.55
CA ASN A 513 11.17 -12.93 -8.43
C ASN A 513 12.58 -13.34 -8.89
N ASN A 514 12.68 -14.07 -10.01
CA ASN A 514 13.95 -14.48 -10.60
C ASN A 514 14.47 -13.50 -11.66
N PHE A 515 13.79 -12.36 -11.86
CA PHE A 515 14.13 -11.35 -12.85
C PHE A 515 14.20 -11.89 -14.30
N ASP A 516 13.40 -12.92 -14.61
CA ASP A 516 13.34 -13.55 -15.93
C ASP A 516 12.28 -12.89 -16.81
N PHE A 517 12.55 -11.63 -17.20
CA PHE A 517 11.73 -10.82 -18.09
C PHE A 517 12.61 -9.76 -18.79
N ASP A 518 12.08 -9.17 -19.84
CA ASP A 518 12.65 -7.97 -20.46
C ASP A 518 12.02 -6.71 -19.85
N ILE A 519 10.69 -6.61 -19.93
CA ILE A 519 9.90 -5.50 -19.37
C ILE A 519 8.70 -6.05 -18.60
N VAL A 520 8.45 -5.48 -17.41
CA VAL A 520 7.24 -5.67 -16.62
C VAL A 520 6.60 -4.35 -16.29
N THR A 521 5.29 -4.36 -16.00
CA THR A 521 4.64 -3.22 -15.34
C THR A 521 4.79 -3.39 -13.84
N ASP A 522 5.32 -2.37 -13.16
CA ASP A 522 5.46 -2.37 -11.70
C ASP A 522 4.95 -1.07 -11.09
N LEU A 523 4.57 -1.14 -9.81
CA LEU A 523 4.14 -0.02 -8.98
C LEU A 523 5.13 0.15 -7.81
N MET A 524 5.92 1.20 -7.85
CA MET A 524 6.89 1.52 -6.80
C MET A 524 6.28 2.56 -5.86
N ALA A 525 5.51 2.07 -4.88
CA ALA A 525 4.94 2.93 -3.85
C ALA A 525 6.02 3.37 -2.87
N GLN A 526 6.01 4.66 -2.53
CA GLN A 526 6.93 5.29 -1.61
C GLN A 526 6.18 5.85 -0.40
N SER A 527 6.79 5.78 0.77
CA SER A 527 6.28 6.44 1.98
C SER A 527 6.64 7.93 1.96
N LEU A 528 5.95 8.71 2.80
CA LEU A 528 6.32 10.12 3.03
C LEU A 528 7.57 10.27 3.94
N SER A 529 8.05 9.17 4.53
CA SER A 529 9.31 9.10 5.24
C SER A 529 10.08 7.87 4.77
N PRO A 530 10.70 7.92 3.57
CA PRO A 530 11.47 6.80 3.05
C PRO A 530 12.69 6.52 3.95
N GLY A 531 12.91 5.23 4.20
CA GLY A 531 13.93 4.73 5.12
C GLY A 531 14.64 3.48 4.60
N ASN A 532 14.76 2.46 5.44
CA ASN A 532 15.52 1.23 5.14
C ASN A 532 15.02 0.44 3.94
N GLU A 533 13.72 0.54 3.59
CA GLU A 533 13.13 -0.10 2.42
C GLU A 533 13.76 0.38 1.11
N GLN A 534 14.36 1.57 1.08
CA GLN A 534 15.04 2.09 -0.10
C GLN A 534 16.20 1.20 -0.56
N ARG A 535 16.80 0.44 0.37
CA ARG A 535 17.84 -0.55 0.02
C ARG A 535 17.30 -1.63 -0.90
N GLU A 536 16.09 -2.09 -0.66
CA GLU A 536 15.46 -3.17 -1.45
C GLU A 536 15.07 -2.71 -2.86
N PHE A 537 14.72 -1.42 -3.02
CA PHE A 537 14.30 -0.88 -4.31
C PHE A 537 15.48 -0.55 -5.24
N TRP A 538 16.59 -0.02 -4.69
CA TRP A 538 17.53 0.70 -5.53
C TRP A 538 18.97 0.20 -5.48
N THR A 539 19.38 -0.52 -4.42
CA THR A 539 20.80 -0.79 -4.21
C THR A 539 21.38 -1.93 -5.05
N THR A 540 22.68 -1.83 -5.28
CA THR A 540 23.48 -2.86 -6.00
C THR A 540 23.35 -4.26 -5.39
N PRO A 541 23.38 -4.47 -4.06
CA PRO A 541 23.13 -5.78 -3.47
C PRO A 541 21.75 -6.33 -3.81
N ALA A 542 20.70 -5.52 -3.75
CA ALA A 542 19.34 -5.92 -4.08
C ALA A 542 19.19 -6.36 -5.54
N ALA A 543 20.00 -5.82 -6.46
CA ALA A 543 19.96 -6.17 -7.88
C ALA A 543 20.23 -7.66 -8.16
N SER A 544 20.86 -8.40 -7.24
CA SER A 544 21.15 -9.82 -7.40
C SER A 544 20.32 -10.71 -6.46
N LEU A 545 19.51 -10.13 -5.59
CA LEU A 545 18.74 -10.87 -4.59
C LEU A 545 17.38 -11.24 -5.18
N PRO A 546 17.09 -12.52 -5.45
CA PRO A 546 15.78 -12.96 -5.93
C PRO A 546 14.66 -12.51 -5.01
N GLY A 547 13.58 -12.00 -5.59
CA GLY A 547 12.43 -11.47 -4.84
C GLY A 547 12.62 -10.08 -4.26
N SER A 548 13.77 -9.42 -4.46
CA SER A 548 13.95 -8.02 -4.09
C SER A 548 13.08 -7.11 -4.96
N ARG A 549 12.89 -5.88 -4.50
CA ARG A 549 12.15 -4.85 -5.23
C ARG A 549 12.96 -4.11 -6.28
N ASN A 550 14.25 -4.42 -6.42
CA ASN A 550 15.09 -3.83 -7.48
C ASN A 550 14.81 -4.52 -8.83
N MET A 551 13.59 -4.37 -9.31
CA MET A 551 13.09 -4.99 -10.55
C MET A 551 13.92 -4.55 -11.77
N ALA A 552 14.36 -3.29 -11.80
CA ALA A 552 15.16 -2.74 -12.89
C ALA A 552 16.59 -3.30 -12.93
N GLY A 553 17.11 -3.89 -11.84
CA GLY A 553 18.48 -4.36 -11.77
C GLY A 553 19.52 -3.25 -11.62
N ILE A 554 19.15 -2.19 -10.89
CA ILE A 554 20.02 -1.02 -10.68
C ILE A 554 21.30 -1.45 -9.98
N ARG A 555 22.43 -1.08 -10.60
CA ARG A 555 23.79 -1.20 -10.07
C ARG A 555 24.51 0.11 -10.31
N ASN A 556 24.41 1.00 -9.34
CA ASN A 556 24.97 2.35 -9.47
C ASN A 556 25.46 2.82 -8.10
N GLU A 557 26.77 3.03 -7.98
CA GLU A 557 27.39 3.46 -6.72
C GLU A 557 26.88 4.84 -6.23
N ALA A 558 26.46 5.71 -7.12
CA ALA A 558 25.88 6.99 -6.74
C ALA A 558 24.50 6.78 -6.11
N VAL A 559 23.68 5.85 -6.65
CA VAL A 559 22.40 5.47 -6.06
C VAL A 559 22.60 4.83 -4.69
N ASP A 560 23.57 3.91 -4.55
CA ASP A 560 23.89 3.29 -3.27
C ASP A 560 24.26 4.34 -2.21
N ALA A 561 25.13 5.30 -2.57
CA ALA A 561 25.54 6.38 -1.67
C ALA A 561 24.38 7.31 -1.27
N LEU A 562 23.48 7.64 -2.22
CA LEU A 562 22.32 8.50 -1.97
C LEU A 562 21.25 7.79 -1.12
N VAL A 563 21.06 6.49 -1.29
CA VAL A 563 20.21 5.67 -0.42
C VAL A 563 20.66 5.75 1.03
N ASP A 564 21.97 5.67 1.29
CA ASP A 564 22.49 5.86 2.65
C ASP A 564 22.19 7.26 3.20
N LYS A 565 22.27 8.32 2.36
CA LYS A 565 21.89 9.67 2.79
C LYS A 565 20.42 9.80 3.14
N VAL A 566 19.54 9.09 2.43
CA VAL A 566 18.11 9.03 2.74
C VAL A 566 17.89 8.33 4.09
N ILE A 567 18.47 7.15 4.28
CA ILE A 567 18.25 6.32 5.49
C ILE A 567 18.75 7.02 6.75
N TYR A 568 19.91 7.65 6.68
CA TYR A 568 20.57 8.27 7.83
C TYR A 568 20.36 9.80 7.91
N ALA A 569 19.34 10.33 7.23
CA ALA A 569 19.01 11.75 7.30
C ALA A 569 18.61 12.14 8.75
N PRO A 570 19.28 13.14 9.36
CA PRO A 570 19.06 13.48 10.77
C PRO A 570 17.73 14.20 11.02
N ASP A 571 17.21 14.87 10.00
CA ASP A 571 16.00 15.69 10.08
C ASP A 571 15.22 15.65 8.75
N ARG A 572 14.05 16.30 8.73
CA ARG A 572 13.17 16.33 7.57
C ARG A 572 13.79 17.02 6.36
N ASP A 573 14.43 18.16 6.57
CA ASP A 573 15.03 18.94 5.48
C ASP A 573 16.16 18.18 4.79
N SER A 574 16.99 17.51 5.61
CA SER A 574 18.05 16.62 5.11
C SER A 574 17.47 15.43 4.36
N LEU A 575 16.37 14.84 4.85
CA LEU A 575 15.67 13.75 4.17
C LEU A 575 15.12 14.20 2.81
N VAL A 576 14.37 15.31 2.78
CA VAL A 576 13.81 15.86 1.53
C VAL A 576 14.93 16.13 0.52
N THR A 577 16.02 16.75 0.96
CA THR A 577 17.19 17.04 0.12
C THR A 577 17.83 15.75 -0.44
N ALA A 578 18.01 14.73 0.40
CA ALA A 578 18.58 13.45 -0.02
C ALA A 578 17.67 12.70 -1.01
N VAL A 579 16.36 12.73 -0.76
CA VAL A 579 15.37 12.08 -1.64
C VAL A 579 15.30 12.82 -2.99
N HIS A 580 15.32 14.15 -3.03
CA HIS A 580 15.38 14.90 -4.28
C HIS A 580 16.62 14.52 -5.10
N ALA A 581 17.78 14.43 -4.45
CA ALA A 581 19.02 14.03 -5.13
C ALA A 581 18.90 12.60 -5.69
N LEU A 582 18.35 11.64 -4.91
CA LEU A 582 18.11 10.27 -5.35
C LEU A 582 17.12 10.21 -6.52
N ASP A 583 15.97 10.87 -6.41
CA ASP A 583 14.92 10.89 -7.43
C ASP A 583 15.46 11.39 -8.77
N ARG A 584 16.27 12.49 -8.78
CA ARG A 584 16.93 13.00 -10.00
C ARG A 584 17.83 11.97 -10.65
N VAL A 585 18.66 11.29 -9.86
CA VAL A 585 19.59 10.29 -10.40
C VAL A 585 18.83 9.11 -10.97
N LEU A 586 17.76 8.64 -10.30
CA LEU A 586 16.91 7.57 -10.80
C LEU A 586 16.20 7.97 -12.11
N LEU A 587 15.63 9.17 -12.18
CA LEU A 587 14.91 9.68 -13.35
C LEU A 587 15.83 9.81 -14.56
N TRP A 588 17.01 10.43 -14.43
CA TRP A 588 17.95 10.64 -15.53
C TRP A 588 18.66 9.36 -16.00
N ASN A 589 18.54 8.26 -15.25
CA ASN A 589 18.98 6.94 -15.68
C ASN A 589 17.91 6.16 -16.47
N PHE A 590 16.68 6.66 -16.54
CA PHE A 590 15.58 6.07 -17.34
C PHE A 590 15.36 4.58 -17.07
N TYR A 591 15.40 4.14 -15.80
CA TYR A 591 15.16 2.73 -15.46
C TYR A 591 13.72 2.27 -15.74
N VAL A 592 12.81 3.24 -15.78
CA VAL A 592 11.36 3.02 -15.97
C VAL A 592 10.87 3.96 -17.07
N VAL A 593 9.95 3.48 -17.90
CA VAL A 593 9.10 4.35 -18.72
C VAL A 593 7.90 4.73 -17.86
N PRO A 594 7.86 5.95 -17.27
CA PRO A 594 6.76 6.33 -16.41
C PRO A 594 5.43 6.33 -17.13
N GLN A 595 4.40 5.82 -16.48
CA GLN A 595 3.04 5.78 -17.02
C GLN A 595 2.21 6.95 -16.51
N TRP A 596 1.21 6.71 -15.68
CA TRP A 596 0.23 7.71 -15.23
C TRP A 596 -0.11 7.52 -13.76
N ASN A 597 -0.69 8.57 -13.19
CA ASN A 597 -1.25 8.55 -11.85
C ASN A 597 -2.61 9.26 -11.83
N ASN A 598 -3.38 9.00 -10.79
CA ASN A 598 -4.59 9.73 -10.47
C ASN A 598 -4.38 10.50 -9.16
N PRO A 599 -4.19 11.83 -9.21
CA PRO A 599 -3.93 12.62 -8.01
C PRO A 599 -5.17 12.81 -7.12
N GLU A 600 -6.28 12.18 -7.48
CA GLU A 600 -7.56 12.31 -6.79
C GLU A 600 -8.09 10.94 -6.36
N ILE A 601 -8.74 10.91 -5.22
CA ILE A 601 -9.58 9.79 -4.79
C ILE A 601 -10.95 9.99 -5.40
N TRP A 602 -11.34 9.13 -6.33
CA TRP A 602 -12.67 9.15 -6.93
C TRP A 602 -13.63 8.36 -6.05
N LEU A 603 -14.55 9.08 -5.42
CA LEU A 603 -15.56 8.54 -4.54
C LEU A 603 -16.96 8.71 -5.15
N SER A 604 -17.74 7.64 -5.16
CA SER A 604 -19.19 7.74 -5.34
C SER A 604 -19.90 7.18 -4.12
N TYR A 605 -21.05 7.78 -3.76
CA TYR A 605 -21.76 7.40 -2.56
C TYR A 605 -23.28 7.66 -2.67
N TRP A 606 -24.04 6.85 -1.97
CA TRP A 606 -25.46 7.09 -1.77
C TRP A 606 -25.64 8.28 -0.81
N ASN A 607 -26.46 9.27 -1.23
CA ASN A 607 -26.61 10.57 -0.56
C ASN A 607 -27.42 10.50 0.75
N LYS A 608 -27.12 9.53 1.58
CA LYS A 608 -27.72 9.33 2.91
C LYS A 608 -26.83 9.77 4.06
N PHE A 609 -25.59 10.19 3.76
CA PHE A 609 -24.61 10.54 4.78
C PHE A 609 -24.54 12.05 5.01
N GLY A 610 -24.44 12.43 6.28
CA GLY A 610 -23.80 13.66 6.70
C GLY A 610 -22.29 13.43 6.72
N MET A 611 -21.55 14.43 6.31
CA MET A 611 -20.09 14.39 6.24
C MET A 611 -19.51 15.61 6.93
N PRO A 612 -18.30 15.52 7.51
CA PRO A 612 -17.56 16.70 7.94
C PRO A 612 -17.37 17.69 6.78
N GLU A 613 -17.31 18.98 7.07
CA GLU A 613 -17.06 20.01 6.05
C GLU A 613 -15.71 19.86 5.38
N LYS A 614 -14.72 19.41 6.13
CA LYS A 614 -13.36 19.12 5.65
C LYS A 614 -13.13 17.63 5.66
N GLN A 615 -12.40 17.14 4.70
CA GLN A 615 -11.87 15.78 4.69
C GLN A 615 -10.46 15.78 5.27
N PRO A 616 -9.97 14.64 5.81
CA PRO A 616 -8.62 14.57 6.34
C PRO A 616 -7.59 14.84 5.24
N ALA A 617 -6.71 15.80 5.47
CA ALA A 617 -5.79 16.31 4.45
C ALA A 617 -4.83 15.24 3.90
N TYR A 618 -4.43 14.28 4.75
CA TYR A 618 -3.52 13.21 4.35
C TYR A 618 -4.26 12.02 3.73
N ALA A 619 -5.23 11.46 4.46
CA ALA A 619 -5.99 10.30 4.00
C ALA A 619 -6.97 10.61 2.86
N GLY A 620 -7.33 11.88 2.66
CA GLY A 620 -8.28 12.35 1.68
C GLY A 620 -9.73 12.09 2.07
N ILE A 621 -10.06 10.91 2.60
CA ILE A 621 -11.39 10.56 3.11
C ILE A 621 -11.29 9.66 4.34
N ASP A 622 -12.22 9.87 5.29
CA ASP A 622 -12.44 8.97 6.43
C ASP A 622 -13.95 8.67 6.56
N PRO A 623 -14.46 7.60 5.95
CA PRO A 623 -15.88 7.26 6.03
C PRO A 623 -16.36 6.94 7.45
N PHE A 624 -15.47 6.62 8.38
CA PHE A 624 -15.84 6.42 9.78
C PHE A 624 -16.13 7.72 10.54
N SER A 625 -15.76 8.88 9.97
CA SER A 625 -16.16 10.19 10.48
C SER A 625 -17.55 10.65 9.99
N TRP A 626 -18.15 9.92 9.02
CA TRP A 626 -19.48 10.24 8.50
C TRP A 626 -20.56 9.68 9.41
N TRP A 627 -21.81 10.17 9.23
CA TRP A 627 -23.00 9.72 9.96
C TRP A 627 -24.18 9.56 9.01
N VAL A 628 -25.15 8.74 9.38
CA VAL A 628 -26.40 8.63 8.62
C VAL A 628 -27.28 9.84 8.95
N LYS A 629 -27.75 10.57 7.92
CA LYS A 629 -28.76 11.63 8.09
C LYS A 629 -30.06 10.98 8.54
N GLY A 630 -30.80 11.63 9.48
CA GLY A 630 -32.12 11.16 9.86
C GLY A 630 -33.04 11.06 8.65
N GLU A 631 -33.85 10.02 8.62
CA GLU A 631 -34.88 9.66 7.64
C GLU A 631 -34.85 10.37 6.27
N VAL A 632 -33.83 10.12 5.47
CA VAL A 632 -33.96 10.21 4.03
C VAL A 632 -34.23 8.78 3.57
N PRO A 633 -35.40 8.44 3.00
CA PRO A 633 -35.64 7.12 2.46
C PRO A 633 -34.61 6.86 1.36
N VAL A 634 -33.59 6.09 1.67
CA VAL A 634 -32.52 5.75 0.71
C VAL A 634 -33.03 4.72 -0.29
N ASN A 635 -34.05 3.95 0.11
CA ASN A 635 -34.72 2.99 -0.72
C ASN A 635 -36.21 3.30 -0.74
N THR A 636 -36.78 3.39 -1.91
CA THR A 636 -38.26 3.34 -2.04
C THR A 636 -38.72 1.94 -1.58
N PRO A 637 -39.97 1.76 -1.18
CA PRO A 637 -40.52 0.41 -0.90
C PRO A 637 -40.28 -0.60 -2.04
N ALA A 638 -40.17 -0.12 -3.27
CA ALA A 638 -39.82 -0.92 -4.43
C ALA A 638 -38.34 -1.38 -4.42
N ASP A 639 -37.41 -0.53 -3.95
CA ASP A 639 -35.99 -0.87 -3.85
C ASP A 639 -35.74 -1.87 -2.69
N ALA A 640 -36.45 -1.70 -1.57
CA ALA A 640 -36.42 -2.63 -0.45
C ALA A 640 -37.01 -4.00 -0.80
N ALA A 641 -38.13 -4.03 -1.50
CA ALA A 641 -38.77 -5.27 -1.96
C ALA A 641 -37.95 -5.98 -3.07
N ALA A 642 -37.20 -5.23 -3.89
CA ALA A 642 -36.29 -5.78 -4.87
C ALA A 642 -35.01 -6.34 -4.22
N ALA A 643 -34.53 -5.72 -3.14
CA ALA A 643 -33.39 -6.22 -2.34
C ALA A 643 -33.75 -7.49 -1.55
N GLU A 644 -34.99 -7.57 -1.02
CA GLU A 644 -35.49 -8.72 -0.27
C GLU A 644 -35.77 -9.93 -1.20
N LYS A 645 -36.15 -9.67 -2.47
CA LYS A 645 -36.34 -10.72 -3.49
C LYS A 645 -35.03 -11.20 -4.14
N ALA A 646 -33.96 -10.42 -4.04
CA ALA A 646 -32.63 -10.84 -4.49
C ALA A 646 -31.88 -11.42 -3.28
N ASP A 647 -32.31 -12.61 -2.80
CA ASP A 647 -31.57 -13.36 -1.78
C ASP A 647 -30.18 -13.71 -2.35
N PRO A 648 -29.08 -13.10 -1.82
CA PRO A 648 -27.74 -13.42 -2.28
C PRO A 648 -27.28 -14.82 -1.85
N SER A 649 -28.04 -15.51 -0.98
CA SER A 649 -27.78 -16.87 -0.54
C SER A 649 -28.45 -17.94 -1.43
N ALA A 650 -29.31 -17.55 -2.36
CA ALA A 650 -29.85 -18.49 -3.34
C ALA A 650 -28.73 -18.91 -4.30
N PRO A 651 -28.28 -20.17 -4.31
CA PRO A 651 -27.33 -20.63 -5.32
C PRO A 651 -27.94 -20.38 -6.72
N PRO A 652 -27.14 -19.96 -7.71
CA PRO A 652 -27.63 -19.81 -9.07
C PRO A 652 -28.30 -21.12 -9.48
N ALA A 653 -29.55 -21.06 -9.96
CA ALA A 653 -30.28 -22.21 -10.44
C ALA A 653 -29.38 -22.97 -11.42
N ILE A 654 -28.98 -24.18 -11.05
CA ILE A 654 -28.22 -25.06 -11.93
C ILE A 654 -29.15 -25.33 -13.11
N PRO A 655 -28.78 -24.97 -14.37
CA PRO A 655 -29.59 -25.35 -15.50
C PRO A 655 -29.76 -26.87 -15.50
N PRO A 656 -30.94 -27.39 -15.81
CA PRO A 656 -31.16 -28.83 -15.81
C PRO A 656 -30.15 -29.50 -16.75
N ALA A 657 -29.51 -30.56 -16.27
CA ALA A 657 -28.55 -31.33 -17.02
C ALA A 657 -29.17 -31.74 -18.36
N GLN A 658 -28.54 -31.40 -19.46
CA GLN A 658 -28.95 -31.91 -20.79
C GLN A 658 -28.84 -33.44 -20.72
N PRO A 659 -29.85 -34.17 -21.25
CA PRO A 659 -29.78 -35.62 -21.31
C PRO A 659 -28.58 -36.04 -22.19
N PRO A 660 -27.92 -37.17 -21.89
CA PRO A 660 -26.78 -37.63 -22.67
C PRO A 660 -27.21 -37.89 -24.12
N VAL A 661 -26.48 -37.30 -25.03
CA VAL A 661 -26.58 -37.63 -26.46
C VAL A 661 -26.03 -39.05 -26.59
N THR A 662 -26.91 -40.00 -26.84
CA THR A 662 -26.52 -41.36 -27.21
C THR A 662 -25.98 -41.40 -28.63
N PRO A 663 -25.01 -42.28 -28.97
CA PRO A 663 -24.19 -42.26 -30.17
C PRO A 663 -24.96 -42.58 -31.46
#